data_bf1469fa5406b34e9ed2b8fe961b155f
#
_entry.id   bf1469fa5406b34e9ed2b8fe961b155f
#
_cell.length_a   1.000
_cell.length_b   1.000
_cell.length_c   1.000
_cell.angle_alpha   90.00
_cell.angle_beta   90.00
_cell.angle_gamma   90.00
#
_symmetry.space_group_name_H-M   'P 1'
#
loop_
_entity.id
_entity.type
_entity.pdbx_description
1 polymer ?
#
loop_
_entity_poly.entity_id
_entity_poly.type
_entity_poly.pdbx_seq_one_letter_code
_entity_poly.pdbx_strand_id
1 'polypeptide(L)'
;MSRDTPLPPAPMPTALSARFCRLARALLRICLPGCLTFVAAAGAILLLTWPWARHFSGEFLAHWDPPFHAWKLEFMARSILRGDLFLTASEANVLYPQAGALYFEALQWPPALAAAAFFRWTAWPPELVYHVVLILFWALSAPCMYALLRELELGRAAAGFGSLLFCTLPHRISYMVEFQMQLIFALPLFYLFLLRFLRHQRVADGIGLAFAWWLQAVCELYQAVFLLLTTPFIVAACLAAAPRRLLSRRFWLAAGAGLLAGAALLHPLLTPYYLQRSNGAVQRPISEVVLHSAQPLGYLLPYNAHTPWRFNTRLDEFSLYPTLPVLLLALLALVVWGRRAYRHPAAGRWFKRLLTALVLAALGFAAVTLLLQNRIGLASALLLRAWDLAALLCVLLAAVLCLFPQPSGDRNRFLLGLLAAAVFSFFLSLGPFLSVGNYGTSIRTAIAHTPNTLYCSAYRHWLPMLTSFRVVSRFGVIVLLFLILASGSALDRLCRALAARGRAGQAAGWLLAILLLAVSGSESVNVYIPRRGFRPVERAADSSVFRRLDTRRTPFSLAIVPMHKRYRESMRMFALLRERHLSVFGWGGFKPRNAHMIQEAVNHHDATRVHALLATIWPEPLLLVDGNDPAAAPDDLRSRCPELIRTTAAGASLDLVRLYAEVAEVIDQDEAYTLMRLKPLAPARLARRIFRTDLAHRFPVVQATLRAEAPTTVSVTLNRQLVATATATPEGAPFQCRLAPGALTRLLLNELDFESRTTPFALEAFRLNGQ
;
A
#
# COMPACT_ATOMS: atom_id res chain seq x y z
N MET A 1 -1.69 -5.41 83.79
CA MET A 1 -0.74 -4.44 83.24
C MET A 1 -0.03 -5.08 82.03
N SER A 2 -0.57 -4.91 80.84
CA SER A 2 0.04 -5.34 79.57
C SER A 2 0.87 -4.18 79.05
N ARG A 3 2.16 -4.42 78.89
CA ARG A 3 3.11 -3.47 78.30
C ARG A 3 2.91 -3.53 76.77
N ASP A 4 2.35 -2.46 76.24
CA ASP A 4 2.37 -2.20 74.78
C ASP A 4 3.84 -1.89 74.37
N THR A 5 4.47 -2.83 73.68
CA THR A 5 5.75 -2.60 72.97
C THR A 5 5.43 -1.85 71.69
N PRO A 6 6.06 -0.66 71.43
CA PRO A 6 5.85 0.05 70.17
C PRO A 6 6.42 -0.74 69.01
N LEU A 7 5.66 -0.90 67.93
CA LEU A 7 6.10 -1.48 66.67
C LEU A 7 7.36 -0.69 66.14
N PRO A 8 8.36 -1.38 65.61
CA PRO A 8 9.55 -0.71 65.06
C PRO A 8 9.11 0.16 63.86
N PRO A 9 9.72 1.34 63.68
CA PRO A 9 9.42 2.22 62.57
C PRO A 9 9.70 1.51 61.24
N ALA A 10 8.78 1.64 60.28
CA ALA A 10 8.92 1.05 58.97
C ALA A 10 10.27 1.53 58.31
N PRO A 11 11.02 0.62 57.66
CA PRO A 11 12.32 0.98 57.12
C PRO A 11 12.17 2.10 56.05
N MET A 12 12.89 3.18 56.24
CA MET A 12 12.92 4.26 55.24
C MET A 12 13.45 3.71 53.90
N PRO A 13 12.72 4.00 52.78
CA PRO A 13 13.16 3.53 51.49
C PRO A 13 14.57 4.02 51.19
N THR A 14 15.44 3.12 50.78
CA THR A 14 16.81 3.46 50.39
C THR A 14 16.80 4.43 49.20
N ALA A 15 17.81 5.29 49.05
CA ALA A 15 17.90 6.29 48.00
C ALA A 15 17.72 5.66 46.59
N LEU A 16 18.09 4.38 46.45
CA LEU A 16 17.94 3.59 45.22
C LEU A 16 16.47 3.27 44.94
N SER A 17 15.70 2.84 45.93
CA SER A 17 14.26 2.53 45.83
C SER A 17 13.46 3.79 45.52
N ALA A 18 13.86 4.93 46.11
CA ALA A 18 13.23 6.24 45.83
C ALA A 18 13.52 6.73 44.38
N ARG A 19 14.72 6.46 43.84
CA ARG A 19 15.06 6.73 42.42
C ARG A 19 14.30 5.82 41.50
N PHE A 20 14.21 4.52 41.79
CA PHE A 20 13.44 3.55 40.98
C PHE A 20 11.97 3.88 40.97
N CYS A 21 11.37 4.21 42.11
CA CYS A 21 9.96 4.66 42.20
C CYS A 21 9.70 5.99 41.47
N ARG A 22 10.65 6.90 41.43
CA ARG A 22 10.52 8.14 40.62
C ARG A 22 10.61 7.84 39.13
N LEU A 23 11.54 6.98 38.69
CA LEU A 23 11.67 6.58 37.30
C LEU A 23 10.43 5.79 36.83
N ALA A 24 9.97 4.82 37.63
CA ALA A 24 8.75 4.05 37.33
C ALA A 24 7.52 4.96 37.22
N ARG A 25 7.33 5.92 38.15
CA ARG A 25 6.25 6.92 38.06
C ARG A 25 6.37 7.84 36.85
N ALA A 26 7.59 8.23 36.46
CA ALA A 26 7.83 9.05 35.26
C ALA A 26 7.52 8.24 34.00
N LEU A 27 7.98 6.99 33.90
CA LEU A 27 7.68 6.09 32.79
C LEU A 27 6.17 5.81 32.71
N LEU A 28 5.51 5.54 33.82
CA LEU A 28 4.06 5.33 33.86
C LEU A 28 3.29 6.56 33.38
N ARG A 29 3.70 7.76 33.79
CA ARG A 29 3.07 9.03 33.33
C ARG A 29 3.22 9.27 31.82
N ILE A 30 4.30 8.79 31.23
CA ILE A 30 4.58 8.93 29.79
C ILE A 30 3.88 7.85 29.00
N CYS A 31 3.98 6.59 29.44
CA CYS A 31 3.50 5.42 28.68
C CYS A 31 1.98 5.18 28.86
N LEU A 32 1.42 5.45 30.05
CA LEU A 32 0.01 5.14 30.36
C LEU A 32 -0.99 5.79 29.39
N PRO A 33 -0.88 7.11 29.05
CA PRO A 33 -1.80 7.70 28.08
C PRO A 33 -1.70 7.06 26.70
N GLY A 34 -0.48 6.67 26.27
CA GLY A 34 -0.26 5.95 25.02
C GLY A 34 -0.91 4.55 25.04
N CYS A 35 -0.72 3.79 26.12
CA CYS A 35 -1.36 2.47 26.29
C CYS A 35 -2.89 2.58 26.32
N LEU A 36 -3.43 3.56 27.04
CA LEU A 36 -4.88 3.78 27.11
C LEU A 36 -5.46 4.14 25.75
N THR A 37 -4.82 5.02 24.99
CA THR A 37 -5.30 5.38 23.65
C THR A 37 -5.17 4.21 22.67
N PHE A 38 -4.14 3.37 22.79
CA PHE A 38 -3.98 2.15 22.02
C PHE A 38 -5.12 1.16 22.28
N VAL A 39 -5.38 0.82 23.55
CA VAL A 39 -6.44 -0.11 23.94
C VAL A 39 -7.81 0.43 23.53
N ALA A 40 -8.07 1.72 23.75
CA ALA A 40 -9.32 2.36 23.35
C ALA A 40 -9.51 2.33 21.83
N ALA A 41 -8.43 2.56 21.05
CA ALA A 41 -8.49 2.48 19.59
C ALA A 41 -8.75 1.05 19.11
N ALA A 42 -8.06 0.05 19.66
CA ALA A 42 -8.29 -1.36 19.33
C ALA A 42 -9.74 -1.76 19.63
N GLY A 43 -10.27 -1.40 20.80
CA GLY A 43 -11.66 -1.64 21.17
C GLY A 43 -12.65 -0.94 20.24
N ALA A 44 -12.41 0.33 19.88
CA ALA A 44 -13.27 1.08 18.96
C ALA A 44 -13.25 0.49 17.54
N ILE A 45 -12.07 0.07 17.03
CA ILE A 45 -11.95 -0.60 15.73
C ILE A 45 -12.77 -1.89 15.74
N LEU A 46 -12.60 -2.75 16.75
CA LEU A 46 -13.33 -4.02 16.84
C LEU A 46 -14.84 -3.80 16.97
N LEU A 47 -15.27 -2.78 17.71
CA LEU A 47 -16.69 -2.43 17.86
C LEU A 47 -17.29 -1.96 16.53
N LEU A 48 -16.62 -1.03 15.83
CA LEU A 48 -17.12 -0.45 14.58
C LEU A 48 -17.08 -1.44 13.41
N THR A 49 -16.25 -2.48 13.50
CA THR A 49 -16.10 -3.52 12.48
C THR A 49 -16.79 -4.85 12.89
N TRP A 50 -17.61 -4.83 13.93
CA TRP A 50 -18.35 -6.02 14.33
C TRP A 50 -19.25 -6.55 13.20
N PRO A 51 -19.30 -7.90 12.94
CA PRO A 51 -18.79 -9.03 13.74
C PRO A 51 -17.41 -9.58 13.28
N TRP A 52 -16.56 -8.79 12.61
CA TRP A 52 -15.33 -9.24 11.97
C TRP A 52 -14.41 -10.07 12.88
N ALA A 53 -14.29 -9.69 14.17
CA ALA A 53 -13.43 -10.41 15.10
C ALA A 53 -13.80 -11.90 15.30
N ARG A 54 -15.05 -12.28 15.06
CA ARG A 54 -15.50 -13.68 15.14
C ARG A 54 -14.94 -14.55 14.01
N HIS A 55 -14.50 -13.92 12.92
CA HIS A 55 -14.06 -14.56 11.69
C HIS A 55 -12.53 -14.49 11.48
N PHE A 56 -11.77 -14.09 12.50
CA PHE A 56 -10.32 -13.96 12.39
C PHE A 56 -9.59 -15.27 12.13
N SER A 57 -10.16 -16.39 12.60
CA SER A 57 -9.61 -17.72 12.38
C SER A 57 -10.44 -18.44 11.33
N GLY A 58 -9.82 -18.80 10.23
CA GLY A 58 -10.43 -19.62 9.17
C GLY A 58 -11.17 -18.84 8.08
N GLU A 59 -11.28 -17.50 8.15
CA GLU A 59 -11.98 -16.71 7.14
C GLU A 59 -11.28 -15.38 6.85
N PHE A 60 -11.47 -14.87 5.62
CA PHE A 60 -11.10 -13.53 5.21
C PHE A 60 -12.35 -12.70 4.87
N LEU A 61 -12.32 -11.40 5.15
CA LEU A 61 -13.41 -10.49 4.81
C LEU A 61 -13.58 -10.30 3.29
N ALA A 62 -12.58 -10.60 2.49
CA ALA A 62 -12.62 -10.52 1.04
C ALA A 62 -11.63 -11.54 0.47
N HIS A 63 -11.74 -11.81 -0.83
CA HIS A 63 -10.91 -12.81 -1.51
C HIS A 63 -9.84 -12.21 -2.44
N TRP A 64 -9.52 -10.91 -2.29
CA TRP A 64 -8.48 -10.24 -3.09
C TRP A 64 -7.25 -9.86 -2.26
N ASP A 65 -7.22 -8.71 -1.58
CA ASP A 65 -6.02 -8.22 -0.90
C ASP A 65 -5.72 -8.91 0.45
N PRO A 66 -6.71 -9.24 1.31
CA PRO A 66 -6.40 -9.87 2.60
C PRO A 66 -5.63 -11.19 2.49
N PRO A 67 -6.01 -12.17 1.64
CA PRO A 67 -5.22 -13.40 1.47
C PRO A 67 -3.82 -13.15 0.92
N PHE A 68 -3.66 -12.19 -0.01
CA PHE A 68 -2.35 -11.80 -0.52
C PHE A 68 -1.46 -11.22 0.59
N HIS A 69 -1.98 -10.32 1.40
CA HIS A 69 -1.22 -9.75 2.52
C HIS A 69 -0.92 -10.78 3.60
N ALA A 70 -1.82 -11.72 3.87
CA ALA A 70 -1.58 -12.81 4.79
C ALA A 70 -0.45 -13.72 4.29
N TRP A 71 -0.49 -14.12 3.00
CA TRP A 71 0.60 -14.86 2.36
C TRP A 71 1.93 -14.11 2.45
N LYS A 72 1.94 -12.83 2.08
CA LYS A 72 3.16 -12.02 2.09
C LYS A 72 3.73 -11.88 3.50
N LEU A 73 2.87 -11.66 4.49
CA LEU A 73 3.24 -11.53 5.89
C LEU A 73 3.86 -12.84 6.41
N GLU A 74 3.24 -13.99 6.11
CA GLU A 74 3.77 -15.31 6.46
C GLU A 74 5.11 -15.57 5.77
N PHE A 75 5.19 -15.35 4.46
CA PHE A 75 6.42 -15.54 3.68
C PHE A 75 7.58 -14.73 4.26
N MET A 76 7.38 -13.44 4.49
CA MET A 76 8.41 -12.56 5.06
C MET A 76 8.76 -12.93 6.49
N ALA A 77 7.78 -13.24 7.34
CA ALA A 77 8.00 -13.64 8.72
C ALA A 77 8.83 -14.93 8.83
N ARG A 78 8.52 -15.94 8.01
CA ARG A 78 9.29 -17.19 7.97
C ARG A 78 10.70 -16.97 7.46
N SER A 79 10.91 -16.08 6.51
CA SER A 79 12.24 -15.72 6.02
C SER A 79 13.07 -15.00 7.09
N ILE A 80 12.44 -14.09 7.85
CA ILE A 80 13.06 -13.44 9.02
C ILE A 80 13.51 -14.50 10.05
N LEU A 81 12.67 -15.50 10.34
CA LEU A 81 12.99 -16.58 11.28
C LEU A 81 14.14 -17.47 10.80
N ARG A 82 14.41 -17.55 9.49
CA ARG A 82 15.57 -18.23 8.91
C ARG A 82 16.84 -17.37 8.89
N GLY A 83 16.77 -16.12 9.32
CA GLY A 83 17.88 -15.16 9.26
C GLY A 83 18.04 -14.44 7.92
N ASP A 84 17.09 -14.58 7.00
CA ASP A 84 17.16 -14.07 5.63
C ASP A 84 16.49 -12.68 5.51
N LEU A 85 17.01 -11.72 6.25
CA LEU A 85 16.36 -10.42 6.45
C LEU A 85 16.31 -9.54 5.19
N PHE A 86 17.32 -9.59 4.32
CA PHE A 86 17.47 -8.64 3.22
C PHE A 86 17.28 -9.24 1.82
N LEU A 87 17.49 -10.53 1.66
CA LEU A 87 17.36 -11.22 0.36
C LEU A 87 15.94 -11.67 0.07
N THR A 88 15.12 -11.77 1.09
CA THR A 88 13.73 -12.25 1.07
C THR A 88 12.86 -11.60 0.01
N ALA A 89 12.95 -10.27 -0.13
CA ALA A 89 12.10 -9.53 -1.07
C ALA A 89 12.51 -9.77 -2.53
N SER A 90 13.78 -10.13 -2.79
CA SER A 90 14.28 -10.46 -4.14
C SER A 90 13.97 -11.89 -4.55
N GLU A 91 13.78 -12.80 -3.58
CA GLU A 91 13.61 -14.24 -3.79
C GLU A 91 12.17 -14.73 -3.56
N ALA A 92 11.18 -13.85 -3.65
CA ALA A 92 9.78 -14.26 -3.48
C ALA A 92 9.39 -15.38 -4.44
N ASN A 93 8.55 -16.30 -3.96
CA ASN A 93 8.10 -17.46 -4.71
C ASN A 93 6.91 -17.18 -5.65
N VAL A 94 6.68 -15.90 -6.00
CA VAL A 94 5.61 -15.45 -6.89
C VAL A 94 6.19 -14.68 -8.06
N LEU A 95 5.40 -14.58 -9.16
CA LEU A 95 5.78 -13.92 -10.40
C LEU A 95 7.10 -14.44 -10.97
N TYR A 96 7.40 -15.71 -10.69
CA TYR A 96 8.61 -16.35 -11.18
C TYR A 96 8.64 -16.34 -12.71
N PRO A 97 9.78 -16.12 -13.36
CA PRO A 97 11.14 -16.06 -12.83
C PRO A 97 11.59 -14.65 -12.40
N GLN A 98 10.71 -13.66 -12.32
CA GLN A 98 11.05 -12.28 -11.96
C GLN A 98 11.71 -12.20 -10.58
N ALA A 99 12.91 -11.64 -10.50
CA ALA A 99 13.54 -11.30 -9.24
C ALA A 99 12.92 -10.02 -8.65
N GLY A 100 12.91 -9.92 -7.32
CA GLY A 100 12.41 -8.73 -6.63
C GLY A 100 10.90 -8.53 -6.75
N ALA A 101 10.13 -9.59 -6.87
CA ALA A 101 8.67 -9.53 -7.04
C ALA A 101 7.95 -8.77 -5.90
N LEU A 102 8.46 -8.84 -4.65
CA LEU A 102 7.90 -8.09 -3.54
C LEU A 102 8.14 -6.59 -3.61
N TYR A 103 9.11 -6.12 -4.42
CA TYR A 103 9.33 -4.67 -4.64
C TYR A 103 8.30 -4.04 -5.59
N PHE A 104 7.38 -4.82 -6.14
CA PHE A 104 6.20 -4.28 -6.81
C PHE A 104 5.13 -3.77 -5.84
N GLU A 105 5.33 -4.00 -4.54
CA GLU A 105 4.46 -3.60 -3.43
C GLU A 105 5.30 -3.03 -2.27
N ALA A 106 4.64 -2.38 -1.29
CA ALA A 106 5.30 -2.00 -0.04
C ALA A 106 5.73 -3.24 0.74
N LEU A 107 6.95 -3.24 1.31
CA LEU A 107 7.53 -4.44 1.95
C LEU A 107 6.87 -4.85 3.26
N GLN A 108 6.33 -3.89 4.03
CA GLN A 108 5.64 -4.16 5.30
C GLN A 108 6.54 -4.86 6.36
N TRP A 109 7.80 -4.44 6.45
CA TRP A 109 8.79 -5.03 7.39
C TRP A 109 8.36 -5.06 8.85
N PRO A 110 7.86 -3.96 9.47
CA PRO A 110 7.48 -3.97 10.89
C PRO A 110 6.35 -4.96 11.19
N PRO A 111 5.26 -5.05 10.38
CA PRO A 111 4.29 -6.11 10.52
C PRO A 111 4.88 -7.52 10.37
N ALA A 112 5.80 -7.72 9.44
CA ALA A 112 6.44 -9.02 9.24
C ALA A 112 7.30 -9.46 10.45
N LEU A 113 7.99 -8.52 11.10
CA LEU A 113 8.70 -8.77 12.36
C LEU A 113 7.74 -9.16 13.49
N ALA A 114 6.60 -8.47 13.62
CA ALA A 114 5.58 -8.83 14.59
C ALA A 114 4.99 -10.23 14.31
N ALA A 115 4.69 -10.52 13.05
CA ALA A 115 4.21 -11.84 12.65
C ALA A 115 5.24 -12.95 12.92
N ALA A 116 6.54 -12.69 12.70
CA ALA A 116 7.62 -13.62 13.02
C ALA A 116 7.63 -13.96 14.53
N ALA A 117 7.39 -12.97 15.39
CA ALA A 117 7.27 -13.22 16.83
C ALA A 117 6.06 -14.12 17.15
N PHE A 118 4.89 -13.88 16.54
CA PHE A 118 3.74 -14.76 16.71
C PHE A 118 4.02 -16.19 16.23
N PHE A 119 4.58 -16.36 15.02
CA PHE A 119 4.90 -17.69 14.50
C PHE A 119 5.99 -18.41 15.30
N ARG A 120 6.88 -17.68 16.01
CA ARG A 120 7.91 -18.25 16.89
C ARG A 120 7.36 -18.77 18.20
N TRP A 121 6.34 -18.06 18.76
CA TRP A 121 5.88 -18.31 20.12
C TRP A 121 4.44 -18.86 20.22
N THR A 122 3.73 -18.92 19.11
CA THR A 122 2.35 -19.47 19.09
C THR A 122 2.18 -20.46 17.93
N ALA A 123 1.18 -21.33 18.05
CA ALA A 123 0.74 -22.20 16.97
C ALA A 123 -0.45 -21.60 16.19
N TRP A 124 -0.57 -20.28 16.17
CA TRP A 124 -1.68 -19.60 15.50
C TRP A 124 -1.60 -19.78 13.98
N PRO A 125 -2.76 -19.98 13.32
CA PRO A 125 -2.79 -20.06 11.88
C PRO A 125 -2.49 -18.70 11.23
N PRO A 126 -1.96 -18.68 10.01
CA PRO A 126 -1.49 -17.44 9.36
C PRO A 126 -2.56 -16.36 9.22
N GLU A 127 -3.80 -16.74 8.95
CA GLU A 127 -4.92 -15.80 8.86
C GLU A 127 -5.22 -15.10 10.19
N LEU A 128 -5.13 -15.81 11.32
CA LEU A 128 -5.29 -15.22 12.64
C LEU A 128 -4.14 -14.24 12.95
N VAL A 129 -2.89 -14.65 12.66
CA VAL A 129 -1.74 -13.77 12.82
C VAL A 129 -1.88 -12.51 11.98
N TYR A 130 -2.34 -12.64 10.72
CA TYR A 130 -2.62 -11.51 9.84
C TYR A 130 -3.60 -10.52 10.47
N HIS A 131 -4.76 -10.99 10.95
CA HIS A 131 -5.79 -10.13 11.53
C HIS A 131 -5.32 -9.45 12.82
N VAL A 132 -4.62 -10.19 13.70
CA VAL A 132 -4.08 -9.62 14.93
C VAL A 132 -3.04 -8.56 14.65
N VAL A 133 -2.08 -8.83 13.75
CA VAL A 133 -1.05 -7.86 13.35
C VAL A 133 -1.69 -6.62 12.70
N LEU A 134 -2.72 -6.79 11.87
CA LEU A 134 -3.46 -5.67 11.28
C LEU A 134 -4.05 -4.76 12.36
N ILE A 135 -4.78 -5.31 13.33
CA ILE A 135 -5.37 -4.53 14.42
C ILE A 135 -4.30 -3.84 15.27
N LEU A 136 -3.19 -4.53 15.59
CA LEU A 136 -2.08 -3.95 16.36
C LEU A 136 -1.51 -2.70 15.68
N PHE A 137 -1.17 -2.80 14.39
CA PHE A 137 -0.56 -1.68 13.66
C PHE A 137 -1.57 -0.57 13.35
N TRP A 138 -2.83 -0.91 13.14
CA TRP A 138 -3.90 0.07 12.99
C TRP A 138 -4.09 0.88 14.28
N ALA A 139 -4.26 0.20 15.44
CA ALA A 139 -4.44 0.83 16.73
C ALA A 139 -3.22 1.64 17.20
N LEU A 140 -1.98 1.24 16.78
CA LEU A 140 -0.75 1.97 17.06
C LEU A 140 -0.76 3.41 16.52
N SER A 141 -1.61 3.71 15.55
CA SER A 141 -1.82 5.06 15.05
C SER A 141 -2.36 6.01 16.12
N ALA A 142 -3.12 5.53 17.12
CA ALA A 142 -3.70 6.37 18.16
C ALA A 142 -2.66 6.96 19.12
N PRO A 143 -1.75 6.20 19.76
CA PRO A 143 -0.71 6.79 20.59
C PRO A 143 0.22 7.74 19.83
N CYS A 144 0.56 7.44 18.57
CA CYS A 144 1.37 8.33 17.75
C CYS A 144 0.66 9.66 17.48
N MET A 145 -0.63 9.61 17.15
CA MET A 145 -1.45 10.79 16.94
C MET A 145 -1.69 11.57 18.24
N TYR A 146 -1.91 10.87 19.37
CA TYR A 146 -2.02 11.48 20.67
C TYR A 146 -0.75 12.27 21.02
N ALA A 147 0.42 11.70 20.79
CA ALA A 147 1.70 12.36 21.03
C ALA A 147 1.85 13.65 20.19
N LEU A 148 1.49 13.63 18.91
CA LEU A 148 1.50 14.82 18.04
C LEU A 148 0.54 15.89 18.56
N LEU A 149 -0.69 15.52 18.92
CA LEU A 149 -1.69 16.45 19.43
C LEU A 149 -1.26 17.07 20.77
N ARG A 150 -0.59 16.31 21.63
CA ARG A 150 -0.01 16.80 22.89
C ARG A 150 1.18 17.74 22.65
N GLU A 151 2.02 17.46 21.67
CA GLU A 151 3.11 18.36 21.27
C GLU A 151 2.57 19.67 20.69
N LEU A 152 1.40 19.63 20.04
CA LEU A 152 0.64 20.80 19.61
C LEU A 152 -0.09 21.49 20.78
N GLU A 153 0.17 21.12 22.04
CA GLU A 153 -0.35 21.72 23.27
C GLU A 153 -1.89 21.61 23.42
N LEU A 154 -2.54 20.64 22.77
CA LEU A 154 -3.94 20.37 22.98
C LEU A 154 -4.19 19.69 24.34
N GLY A 155 -5.30 20.02 24.98
CA GLY A 155 -5.75 19.36 26.20
C GLY A 155 -6.02 17.88 26.01
N ARG A 156 -6.02 17.10 27.12
CA ARG A 156 -6.15 15.63 27.05
C ARG A 156 -7.43 15.15 26.35
N ALA A 157 -8.56 15.81 26.58
CA ALA A 157 -9.84 15.46 25.96
C ALA A 157 -9.80 15.63 24.42
N ALA A 158 -9.31 16.78 23.94
CA ALA A 158 -9.18 17.05 22.52
C ALA A 158 -8.12 16.16 21.85
N ALA A 159 -7.01 15.86 22.56
CA ALA A 159 -5.99 14.95 22.07
C ALA A 159 -6.51 13.51 21.98
N GLY A 160 -7.27 13.04 23.00
CA GLY A 160 -7.95 11.76 22.98
C GLY A 160 -8.95 11.63 21.83
N PHE A 161 -9.81 12.64 21.66
CA PHE A 161 -10.76 12.72 20.54
C PHE A 161 -10.05 12.58 19.19
N GLY A 162 -9.06 13.42 18.90
CA GLY A 162 -8.39 13.40 17.62
C GLY A 162 -7.58 12.12 17.37
N SER A 163 -7.02 11.51 18.42
CA SER A 163 -6.27 10.25 18.30
C SER A 163 -7.17 9.06 17.98
N LEU A 164 -8.30 8.92 18.65
CA LEU A 164 -9.27 7.86 18.37
C LEU A 164 -9.93 8.07 17.01
N LEU A 165 -10.31 9.30 16.71
CA LEU A 165 -10.88 9.65 15.40
C LEU A 165 -9.94 9.28 14.25
N PHE A 166 -8.62 9.52 14.37
CA PHE A 166 -7.66 9.14 13.34
C PHE A 166 -7.67 7.65 13.02
N CYS A 167 -8.00 6.80 14.00
CA CYS A 167 -8.17 5.35 13.80
C CYS A 167 -9.55 4.97 13.26
N THR A 168 -10.60 5.73 13.58
CA THR A 168 -12.01 5.35 13.34
C THR A 168 -12.68 6.17 12.23
N LEU A 169 -11.92 6.93 11.43
CA LEU A 169 -12.47 7.63 10.26
C LEU A 169 -13.20 6.67 9.31
N PRO A 170 -14.32 7.09 8.68
CA PRO A 170 -15.00 6.29 7.66
C PRO A 170 -14.05 5.79 6.58
N HIS A 171 -13.10 6.62 6.14
CA HIS A 171 -12.06 6.25 5.20
C HIS A 171 -11.24 5.04 5.66
N ARG A 172 -10.77 5.01 6.91
CA ARG A 172 -9.99 3.89 7.43
C ARG A 172 -10.82 2.61 7.61
N ILE A 173 -12.05 2.76 8.06
CA ILE A 173 -12.96 1.62 8.21
C ILE A 173 -13.32 1.05 6.83
N SER A 174 -13.52 1.88 5.81
CA SER A 174 -13.81 1.41 4.45
C SER A 174 -12.62 0.70 3.79
N TYR A 175 -11.40 1.06 4.17
CA TYR A 175 -10.16 0.43 3.71
C TYR A 175 -9.65 -0.71 4.61
N MET A 176 -10.49 -1.28 5.49
CA MET A 176 -10.06 -2.33 6.40
C MET A 176 -9.51 -3.59 5.71
N VAL A 177 -9.88 -3.83 4.44
CA VAL A 177 -9.37 -4.93 3.61
C VAL A 177 -7.99 -4.64 3.01
N GLU A 178 -7.60 -3.38 2.95
CA GLU A 178 -6.32 -2.91 2.40
C GLU A 178 -5.30 -2.77 3.53
N PHE A 179 -4.55 -3.82 3.82
CA PHE A 179 -3.62 -3.87 4.93
C PHE A 179 -2.67 -2.67 4.99
N GLN A 180 -2.09 -2.28 3.85
CA GLN A 180 -1.15 -1.17 3.74
C GLN A 180 -1.76 0.18 4.14
N MET A 181 -3.07 0.36 3.96
CA MET A 181 -3.76 1.60 4.33
C MET A 181 -3.93 1.77 5.84
N GLN A 182 -3.76 0.69 6.60
CA GLN A 182 -3.79 0.73 8.05
C GLN A 182 -2.40 0.99 8.66
N LEU A 183 -1.34 0.87 7.87
CA LEU A 183 0.06 1.04 8.29
C LEU A 183 0.54 2.50 8.22
N ILE A 184 -0.27 3.43 8.71
CA ILE A 184 0.03 4.89 8.67
C ILE A 184 0.33 5.48 10.06
N PHE A 185 0.68 4.65 11.04
CA PHE A 185 1.00 5.10 12.39
C PHE A 185 2.27 5.98 12.45
N ALA A 186 3.20 5.78 11.54
CA ALA A 186 4.42 6.57 11.45
C ALA A 186 4.19 7.97 10.85
N LEU A 187 3.06 8.21 10.17
CA LEU A 187 2.70 9.51 9.61
C LEU A 187 2.55 10.61 10.70
N PRO A 188 1.74 10.45 11.77
CA PRO A 188 1.72 11.43 12.85
C PRO A 188 3.05 11.49 13.63
N LEU A 189 3.80 10.39 13.70
CA LEU A 189 5.13 10.36 14.31
C LEU A 189 6.13 11.22 13.54
N PHE A 190 6.10 11.17 12.21
CA PHE A 190 6.91 12.03 11.35
C PHE A 190 6.62 13.51 11.60
N TYR A 191 5.35 13.92 11.63
CA TYR A 191 5.00 15.30 11.89
C TYR A 191 5.32 15.75 13.33
N LEU A 192 5.29 14.83 14.30
CA LEU A 192 5.76 15.09 15.66
C LEU A 192 7.26 15.45 15.66
N PHE A 193 8.10 14.63 15.03
CA PHE A 193 9.54 14.90 14.98
C PHE A 193 9.86 16.10 14.10
N LEU A 194 9.14 16.36 13.02
CA LEU A 194 9.28 17.57 12.22
C LEU A 194 8.98 18.83 13.05
N LEU A 195 7.90 18.84 13.83
CA LEU A 195 7.55 19.95 14.71
C LEU A 195 8.64 20.17 15.77
N ARG A 196 9.10 19.09 16.41
CA ARG A 196 10.18 19.15 17.44
C ARG A 196 11.50 19.61 16.85
N PHE A 197 11.87 19.11 15.68
CA PHE A 197 13.07 19.56 14.97
C PHE A 197 13.02 21.06 14.68
N LEU A 198 11.89 21.57 14.15
CA LEU A 198 11.73 22.98 13.84
C LEU A 198 11.71 23.86 15.10
N ARG A 199 11.20 23.35 16.24
CA ARG A 199 11.18 24.08 17.53
C ARG A 199 12.51 24.06 18.24
N HIS A 200 13.10 22.88 18.41
CA HIS A 200 14.20 22.64 19.35
C HIS A 200 15.56 22.51 18.69
N GLN A 201 15.62 22.20 17.39
CA GLN A 201 16.84 22.01 16.59
C GLN A 201 17.82 21.01 17.22
N ARG A 202 17.28 19.91 17.82
CA ARG A 202 18.08 18.84 18.43
C ARG A 202 18.44 17.80 17.40
N VAL A 203 19.66 17.28 17.47
CA VAL A 203 20.13 16.17 16.60
C VAL A 203 19.21 14.96 16.72
N ALA A 204 18.77 14.61 17.95
CA ALA A 204 17.84 13.51 18.18
C ALA A 204 16.50 13.68 17.44
N ASP A 205 16.00 14.93 17.33
CA ASP A 205 14.74 15.20 16.59
C ASP A 205 14.95 15.06 15.08
N GLY A 206 16.14 15.45 14.57
CA GLY A 206 16.51 15.24 13.16
C GLY A 206 16.63 13.75 12.79
N ILE A 207 17.32 12.97 13.64
CA ILE A 207 17.42 11.50 13.47
C ILE A 207 16.03 10.86 13.62
N GLY A 208 15.23 11.27 14.61
CA GLY A 208 13.86 10.79 14.82
C GLY A 208 12.96 11.06 13.61
N LEU A 209 13.11 12.21 12.96
CA LEU A 209 12.40 12.55 11.73
C LEU A 209 12.76 11.59 10.59
N ALA A 210 14.06 11.34 10.39
CA ALA A 210 14.55 10.40 9.38
C ALA A 210 14.07 8.97 9.64
N PHE A 211 14.12 8.54 10.91
CA PHE A 211 13.62 7.22 11.32
C PHE A 211 12.11 7.08 11.11
N ALA A 212 11.31 8.08 11.48
CA ALA A 212 9.85 8.04 11.26
C ALA A 212 9.50 8.01 9.77
N TRP A 213 10.27 8.71 8.92
CA TRP A 213 10.10 8.64 7.48
C TRP A 213 10.46 7.26 6.92
N TRP A 214 11.61 6.70 7.32
CA TRP A 214 12.00 5.34 6.97
C TRP A 214 10.95 4.32 7.42
N LEU A 215 10.47 4.44 8.66
CA LEU A 215 9.45 3.56 9.22
C LEU A 215 8.15 3.59 8.39
N GLN A 216 7.74 4.78 7.92
CA GLN A 216 6.60 4.89 7.01
C GLN A 216 6.91 4.26 5.64
N ALA A 217 8.12 4.43 5.11
CA ALA A 217 8.52 3.89 3.81
C ALA A 217 8.56 2.36 3.80
N VAL A 218 9.03 1.73 4.89
CA VAL A 218 9.03 0.25 5.02
C VAL A 218 7.65 -0.34 5.32
N CYS A 219 6.70 0.48 5.79
CA CYS A 219 5.30 0.10 5.99
C CYS A 219 4.46 0.29 4.72
N GLU A 220 4.51 1.52 4.16
CA GLU A 220 3.72 1.92 2.99
C GLU A 220 4.41 3.09 2.28
N LEU A 221 4.90 2.84 1.07
CA LEU A 221 5.75 3.77 0.33
C LEU A 221 4.99 5.01 -0.17
N TYR A 222 3.71 4.90 -0.55
CA TYR A 222 2.91 6.03 -1.02
C TYR A 222 2.86 7.13 0.03
N GLN A 223 2.56 6.78 1.28
CA GLN A 223 2.47 7.74 2.38
C GLN A 223 3.83 8.38 2.68
N ALA A 224 4.92 7.62 2.57
CA ALA A 224 6.27 8.18 2.75
C ALA A 224 6.61 9.24 1.69
N VAL A 225 6.19 9.03 0.44
CA VAL A 225 6.33 10.05 -0.61
C VAL A 225 5.45 11.28 -0.33
N PHE A 226 4.22 11.08 0.16
CA PHE A 226 3.33 12.20 0.50
C PHE A 226 3.91 13.05 1.62
N LEU A 227 4.54 12.43 2.62
CA LEU A 227 5.26 13.15 3.68
C LEU A 227 6.37 14.03 3.11
N LEU A 228 7.16 13.51 2.16
CA LEU A 228 8.22 14.26 1.50
C LEU A 228 7.67 15.46 0.73
N LEU A 229 6.59 15.27 -0.03
CA LEU A 229 5.98 16.32 -0.85
C LEU A 229 5.31 17.42 -0.01
N THR A 230 4.85 17.10 1.19
CA THR A 230 4.16 18.05 2.08
C THR A 230 5.09 18.78 3.05
N THR A 231 6.26 18.21 3.34
CA THR A 231 7.25 18.80 4.25
C THR A 231 7.70 20.21 3.86
N PRO A 232 7.98 20.56 2.59
CA PRO A 232 8.41 21.90 2.19
C PRO A 232 7.44 23.01 2.61
N PHE A 233 6.12 22.77 2.57
CA PHE A 233 5.11 23.76 2.98
C PHE A 233 5.21 24.08 4.47
N ILE A 234 5.40 23.05 5.30
CA ILE A 234 5.48 23.20 6.76
C ILE A 234 6.81 23.86 7.14
N VAL A 235 7.91 23.43 6.53
CA VAL A 235 9.24 24.02 6.76
C VAL A 235 9.25 25.49 6.34
N ALA A 236 8.71 25.82 5.17
CA ALA A 236 8.62 27.19 4.67
C ALA A 236 7.80 28.08 5.63
N ALA A 237 6.62 27.61 6.08
CA ALA A 237 5.78 28.37 7.02
C ALA A 237 6.48 28.63 8.36
N CYS A 238 7.21 27.65 8.90
CA CYS A 238 7.91 27.78 10.17
C CYS A 238 9.18 28.61 10.06
N LEU A 239 9.94 28.49 8.97
CA LEU A 239 11.20 29.23 8.77
C LEU A 239 10.98 30.67 8.33
N ALA A 240 9.96 30.95 7.49
CA ALA A 240 9.59 32.33 7.13
C ALA A 240 9.31 33.19 8.36
N ALA A 241 8.83 32.57 9.40
CA ALA A 241 8.52 33.25 10.66
C ALA A 241 9.69 33.34 11.63
N ALA A 242 10.71 32.56 11.47
CA ALA A 242 11.89 32.55 12.30
C ALA A 242 13.17 32.35 11.44
N PRO A 243 13.46 33.25 10.49
CA PRO A 243 14.54 33.06 9.51
C PRO A 243 15.91 32.94 10.18
N ARG A 244 16.08 33.54 11.37
CA ARG A 244 17.30 33.42 12.18
C ARG A 244 17.64 31.99 12.57
N ARG A 245 16.68 31.04 12.51
CA ARG A 245 16.94 29.60 12.71
C ARG A 245 17.87 29.03 11.64
N LEU A 246 17.82 29.54 10.41
CA LEU A 246 18.74 29.17 9.32
C LEU A 246 20.19 29.60 9.59
N LEU A 247 20.41 30.57 10.46
CA LEU A 247 21.76 30.99 10.88
C LEU A 247 22.30 30.17 12.04
N SER A 248 21.48 29.28 12.64
CA SER A 248 21.85 28.48 13.80
C SER A 248 22.69 27.27 13.38
N ARG A 249 23.88 27.12 13.95
CA ARG A 249 24.70 25.90 13.78
C ARG A 249 23.94 24.64 14.23
N ARG A 250 23.12 24.74 15.28
CA ARG A 250 22.31 23.61 15.78
C ARG A 250 21.31 23.12 14.74
N PHE A 251 20.69 24.04 14.00
CA PHE A 251 19.76 23.68 12.90
C PHE A 251 20.45 22.81 11.85
N TRP A 252 21.63 23.25 11.37
CA TRP A 252 22.34 22.54 10.32
C TRP A 252 22.96 21.22 10.80
N LEU A 253 23.41 21.15 12.05
CA LEU A 253 23.88 19.87 12.64
C LEU A 253 22.73 18.87 12.75
N ALA A 254 21.55 19.30 13.20
CA ALA A 254 20.38 18.43 13.32
C ALA A 254 19.84 18.03 11.94
N ALA A 255 19.80 18.94 10.97
CA ALA A 255 19.40 18.68 9.60
C ALA A 255 20.40 17.71 8.92
N GLY A 256 21.72 17.95 9.05
CA GLY A 256 22.74 17.09 8.51
C GLY A 256 22.72 15.69 9.08
N ALA A 257 22.57 15.56 10.41
CA ALA A 257 22.43 14.25 11.07
C ALA A 257 21.18 13.51 10.60
N GLY A 258 20.04 14.21 10.44
CA GLY A 258 18.81 13.64 9.90
C GLY A 258 18.97 13.19 8.44
N LEU A 259 19.61 14.01 7.59
CA LEU A 259 19.88 13.65 6.20
C LEU A 259 20.81 12.44 6.07
N LEU A 260 21.89 12.39 6.88
CA LEU A 260 22.80 11.24 6.89
C LEU A 260 22.10 9.96 7.36
N ALA A 261 21.35 10.05 8.46
CA ALA A 261 20.55 8.91 8.94
C ALA A 261 19.50 8.46 7.89
N GLY A 262 18.82 9.42 7.26
CA GLY A 262 17.85 9.15 6.19
C GLY A 262 18.50 8.48 4.99
N ALA A 263 19.65 8.98 4.53
CA ALA A 263 20.39 8.38 3.43
C ALA A 263 20.84 6.94 3.76
N ALA A 264 21.37 6.72 4.95
CA ALA A 264 21.81 5.39 5.40
C ALA A 264 20.66 4.38 5.49
N LEU A 265 19.49 4.81 5.97
CA LEU A 265 18.32 3.94 6.14
C LEU A 265 17.57 3.71 4.82
N LEU A 266 17.47 4.73 3.96
CA LEU A 266 16.64 4.68 2.75
C LEU A 266 17.38 4.16 1.53
N HIS A 267 18.69 4.35 1.43
CA HIS A 267 19.46 3.88 0.29
C HIS A 267 19.28 2.37 0.01
N PRO A 268 19.51 1.46 0.99
CA PRO A 268 19.32 0.03 0.76
C PRO A 268 17.86 -0.33 0.47
N LEU A 269 16.90 0.43 1.03
CA LEU A 269 15.48 0.22 0.80
C LEU A 269 15.04 0.64 -0.59
N LEU A 270 15.44 1.83 -1.06
CA LEU A 270 14.93 2.42 -2.30
C LEU A 270 15.68 1.94 -3.55
N THR A 271 16.90 1.46 -3.41
CA THR A 271 17.71 0.97 -4.54
C THR A 271 16.99 -0.12 -5.36
N PRO A 272 16.41 -1.17 -4.76
CA PRO A 272 15.66 -2.17 -5.52
C PRO A 272 14.42 -1.61 -6.25
N TYR A 273 13.71 -0.68 -5.63
CA TYR A 273 12.56 -0.01 -6.27
C TYR A 273 13.00 0.83 -7.48
N TYR A 274 14.13 1.53 -7.35
CA TYR A 274 14.69 2.30 -8.47
C TYR A 274 15.10 1.40 -9.62
N LEU A 275 15.75 0.27 -9.35
CA LEU A 275 16.13 -0.72 -10.36
C LEU A 275 14.92 -1.32 -11.07
N GLN A 276 13.86 -1.66 -10.35
CA GLN A 276 12.62 -2.16 -10.96
C GLN A 276 11.96 -1.09 -11.85
N ARG A 277 12.00 0.16 -11.44
CA ARG A 277 11.47 1.28 -12.23
C ARG A 277 12.29 1.54 -13.50
N SER A 278 13.63 1.55 -13.43
CA SER A 278 14.51 1.80 -14.57
C SER A 278 14.31 0.75 -15.68
N ASN A 279 13.87 -0.45 -15.33
CA ASN A 279 13.53 -1.52 -16.26
C ASN A 279 12.13 -1.38 -16.91
N GLY A 280 11.43 -0.28 -16.68
CA GLY A 280 10.09 -0.02 -17.24
C GLY A 280 8.97 -0.86 -16.60
N ALA A 281 9.28 -1.68 -15.59
CA ALA A 281 8.31 -2.60 -14.98
C ALA A 281 7.23 -1.90 -14.13
N VAL A 282 7.40 -0.61 -13.81
CA VAL A 282 6.61 0.10 -12.79
C VAL A 282 6.00 1.39 -13.34
N GLN A 283 5.41 1.33 -14.55
CA GLN A 283 4.65 2.44 -15.10
C GLN A 283 3.15 2.13 -15.09
N ARG A 284 2.34 3.09 -14.67
CA ARG A 284 0.88 2.98 -14.64
C ARG A 284 0.25 3.72 -15.80
N PRO A 285 -0.70 3.11 -16.54
CA PRO A 285 -1.46 3.82 -17.53
C PRO A 285 -2.31 4.90 -16.85
N ILE A 286 -2.42 6.07 -17.50
CA ILE A 286 -3.17 7.21 -16.95
C ILE A 286 -4.65 6.89 -16.72
N SER A 287 -5.21 5.93 -17.47
CA SER A 287 -6.57 5.43 -17.30
C SER A 287 -6.80 4.80 -15.92
N GLU A 288 -5.81 4.06 -15.38
CA GLU A 288 -5.89 3.53 -14.01
C GLU A 288 -5.87 4.65 -12.97
N VAL A 289 -5.06 5.69 -13.19
CA VAL A 289 -4.99 6.84 -12.29
C VAL A 289 -6.33 7.57 -12.24
N VAL A 290 -6.97 7.77 -13.40
CA VAL A 290 -8.31 8.39 -13.49
C VAL A 290 -9.34 7.60 -12.70
N LEU A 291 -9.32 6.26 -12.82
CA LEU A 291 -10.23 5.37 -12.08
C LEU A 291 -10.06 5.46 -10.56
N HIS A 292 -8.86 5.80 -10.09
CA HIS A 292 -8.51 5.85 -8.67
C HIS A 292 -8.26 7.28 -8.17
N SER A 293 -8.89 8.27 -8.79
CA SER A 293 -8.85 9.68 -8.41
C SER A 293 -10.02 10.05 -7.49
N ALA A 294 -9.78 10.91 -6.49
CA ALA A 294 -10.82 11.38 -5.60
C ALA A 294 -11.78 12.34 -6.30
N GLN A 295 -12.97 12.46 -5.74
CA GLN A 295 -13.95 13.48 -6.12
C GLN A 295 -14.05 14.55 -5.05
N PRO A 296 -14.25 15.84 -5.39
CA PRO A 296 -14.46 16.91 -4.41
C PRO A 296 -15.61 16.60 -3.43
N LEU A 297 -16.71 16.07 -3.92
CA LEU A 297 -17.87 15.68 -3.10
C LEU A 297 -17.57 14.52 -2.15
N GLY A 298 -16.60 13.65 -2.46
CA GLY A 298 -16.16 12.57 -1.57
C GLY A 298 -15.58 13.03 -0.24
N TYR A 299 -15.17 14.32 -0.14
CA TYR A 299 -14.75 14.92 1.12
C TYR A 299 -15.90 15.49 1.96
N LEU A 300 -17.05 15.72 1.35
CA LEU A 300 -18.18 16.40 2.02
C LEU A 300 -19.33 15.45 2.31
N LEU A 301 -19.46 14.38 1.56
CA LEU A 301 -20.63 13.50 1.62
C LEU A 301 -20.22 12.08 2.06
N PRO A 302 -20.98 11.50 3.00
CA PRO A 302 -20.74 10.17 3.48
C PRO A 302 -21.10 9.11 2.41
N TYR A 303 -20.29 8.09 2.32
CA TYR A 303 -20.59 6.89 1.54
C TYR A 303 -21.52 5.92 2.28
N ASN A 304 -21.76 6.14 3.57
CA ASN A 304 -22.45 5.19 4.43
C ASN A 304 -23.96 5.17 4.18
N ALA A 305 -24.54 3.98 4.00
CA ALA A 305 -25.96 3.77 3.78
C ALA A 305 -26.87 4.17 4.97
N HIS A 306 -26.27 4.33 6.15
CA HIS A 306 -27.00 4.67 7.39
C HIS A 306 -27.12 6.17 7.65
N THR A 307 -26.45 7.01 6.85
CA THR A 307 -26.61 8.46 7.00
C THR A 307 -27.78 8.95 6.16
N PRO A 308 -28.64 9.87 6.70
CA PRO A 308 -29.80 10.37 5.99
C PRO A 308 -29.46 11.14 4.70
N TRP A 309 -28.22 11.63 4.56
CA TRP A 309 -27.71 12.36 3.39
C TRP A 309 -26.68 11.54 2.59
N ARG A 310 -27.00 10.31 2.29
CA ARG A 310 -26.14 9.41 1.52
C ARG A 310 -26.04 9.82 0.05
N PHE A 311 -24.83 9.79 -0.49
CA PHE A 311 -24.61 9.81 -1.93
C PHE A 311 -24.44 8.37 -2.41
N ASN A 312 -25.16 7.98 -3.45
CA ASN A 312 -25.13 6.63 -3.99
C ASN A 312 -23.89 6.46 -4.90
N THR A 313 -22.69 6.53 -4.33
CA THR A 313 -21.44 6.29 -5.04
C THR A 313 -20.97 4.87 -4.76
N ARG A 314 -20.70 4.10 -5.81
CA ARG A 314 -20.14 2.74 -5.70
C ARG A 314 -18.68 2.70 -5.28
N LEU A 315 -18.13 3.79 -4.76
CA LEU A 315 -16.69 4.01 -4.69
C LEU A 315 -16.16 3.87 -3.28
N ASP A 316 -15.68 2.69 -3.00
CA ASP A 316 -15.06 2.31 -1.74
C ASP A 316 -13.77 3.09 -1.47
N GLU A 317 -12.96 3.32 -2.50
CA GLU A 317 -11.62 3.93 -2.40
C GLU A 317 -11.63 5.46 -2.29
N PHE A 318 -12.78 6.12 -2.53
CA PHE A 318 -12.87 7.57 -2.67
C PHE A 318 -13.66 8.25 -1.55
N SER A 319 -14.06 7.48 -0.52
CA SER A 319 -14.73 8.02 0.65
C SER A 319 -13.72 8.71 1.58
N LEU A 320 -13.47 9.98 1.31
CA LEU A 320 -12.59 10.85 2.10
C LEU A 320 -13.37 11.72 3.07
N TYR A 321 -14.63 11.38 3.33
CA TYR A 321 -15.51 12.07 4.27
C TYR A 321 -15.00 11.94 5.71
N PRO A 322 -14.72 13.07 6.40
CA PRO A 322 -14.09 13.04 7.72
C PRO A 322 -15.07 12.91 8.88
N THR A 323 -16.35 12.83 8.64
CA THR A 323 -17.53 12.94 9.52
C THR A 323 -18.03 14.37 9.72
N LEU A 324 -19.32 14.53 9.96
CA LEU A 324 -19.95 15.83 10.16
C LEU A 324 -19.38 16.62 11.36
N PRO A 325 -19.17 16.00 12.56
CA PRO A 325 -18.54 16.68 13.67
C PRO A 325 -17.16 17.27 13.33
N VAL A 326 -16.35 16.54 12.55
CA VAL A 326 -15.03 17.00 12.13
C VAL A 326 -15.13 18.17 11.17
N LEU A 327 -16.03 18.12 10.18
CA LEU A 327 -16.26 19.22 9.25
C LEU A 327 -16.69 20.49 9.97
N LEU A 328 -17.65 20.40 10.90
CA LEU A 328 -18.16 21.54 11.66
C LEU A 328 -17.07 22.14 12.58
N LEU A 329 -16.32 21.29 13.29
CA LEU A 329 -15.24 21.76 14.17
C LEU A 329 -14.06 22.35 13.36
N ALA A 330 -13.69 21.73 12.23
CA ALA A 330 -12.65 22.26 11.35
C ALA A 330 -13.07 23.61 10.75
N LEU A 331 -14.32 23.74 10.31
CA LEU A 331 -14.87 25.01 9.84
C LEU A 331 -14.82 26.08 10.95
N LEU A 332 -15.22 25.73 12.16
CA LEU A 332 -15.10 26.62 13.32
C LEU A 332 -13.65 27.06 13.56
N ALA A 333 -12.69 26.14 13.48
CA ALA A 333 -11.27 26.48 13.58
C ALA A 333 -10.83 27.46 12.49
N LEU A 334 -11.19 27.18 11.25
CA LEU A 334 -10.84 28.04 10.09
C LEU A 334 -11.47 29.42 10.20
N VAL A 335 -12.74 29.53 10.62
CA VAL A 335 -13.42 30.83 10.87
C VAL A 335 -12.70 31.61 11.97
N VAL A 336 -12.35 30.97 13.08
CA VAL A 336 -11.64 31.62 14.18
C VAL A 336 -10.23 32.06 13.76
N TRP A 337 -9.51 31.26 12.98
CA TRP A 337 -8.20 31.63 12.44
C TRP A 337 -8.32 32.76 11.42
N GLY A 338 -9.29 32.68 10.52
CA GLY A 338 -9.57 33.72 9.53
C GLY A 338 -9.91 35.06 10.17
N ARG A 339 -10.77 35.08 11.21
CA ARG A 339 -11.08 36.29 11.96
C ARG A 339 -9.85 36.91 12.65
N ARG A 340 -8.93 36.09 13.18
CA ARG A 340 -7.68 36.58 13.77
C ARG A 340 -6.74 37.15 12.71
N ALA A 341 -6.57 36.45 11.57
CA ALA A 341 -5.78 36.96 10.45
C ALA A 341 -6.36 38.27 9.88
N TYR A 342 -7.68 38.38 9.80
CA TYR A 342 -8.39 39.56 9.33
C TYR A 342 -8.16 40.80 10.22
N ARG A 343 -8.06 40.62 11.54
CA ARG A 343 -7.81 41.69 12.50
C ARG A 343 -6.36 42.19 12.48
N HIS A 344 -5.45 41.50 11.79
CA HIS A 344 -4.04 41.92 11.71
C HIS A 344 -3.87 43.03 10.67
N PRO A 345 -3.38 44.22 11.02
CA PRO A 345 -3.42 45.40 10.14
C PRO A 345 -2.60 45.24 8.84
N ALA A 346 -1.48 44.51 8.87
CA ALA A 346 -0.65 44.29 7.71
C ALA A 346 -1.22 43.20 6.74
N ALA A 347 -1.88 42.17 7.27
CA ALA A 347 -2.43 41.07 6.51
C ALA A 347 -3.87 41.36 6.01
N GLY A 348 -4.62 42.23 6.68
CA GLY A 348 -6.06 42.39 6.49
C GLY A 348 -6.48 42.82 5.09
N ARG A 349 -5.74 43.72 4.43
CA ARG A 349 -6.07 44.21 3.08
C ARG A 349 -5.88 43.17 2.00
N TRP A 350 -4.77 42.46 2.04
CA TRP A 350 -4.46 41.37 1.09
C TRP A 350 -5.32 40.14 1.34
N PHE A 351 -5.54 39.77 2.59
CA PHE A 351 -6.41 38.66 2.98
C PHE A 351 -7.87 38.89 2.54
N LYS A 352 -8.38 40.14 2.70
CA LYS A 352 -9.70 40.50 2.20
C LYS A 352 -9.82 40.32 0.69
N ARG A 353 -8.87 40.87 -0.07
CA ARG A 353 -8.87 40.74 -1.55
C ARG A 353 -8.79 39.31 -2.01
N LEU A 354 -7.95 38.51 -1.35
CA LEU A 354 -7.72 37.13 -1.69
C LEU A 354 -8.90 36.23 -1.27
N LEU A 355 -9.49 36.47 -0.09
CA LEU A 355 -10.71 35.77 0.34
C LEU A 355 -11.89 36.12 -0.57
N THR A 356 -12.03 37.38 -0.94
CA THR A 356 -13.06 37.83 -1.90
C THR A 356 -12.84 37.17 -3.26
N ALA A 357 -11.60 37.11 -3.75
CA ALA A 357 -11.28 36.39 -5.01
C ALA A 357 -11.60 34.92 -4.94
N LEU A 358 -11.29 34.26 -3.82
CA LEU A 358 -11.62 32.83 -3.59
C LEU A 358 -13.11 32.56 -3.51
N VAL A 359 -13.84 33.40 -2.79
CA VAL A 359 -15.32 33.30 -2.70
C VAL A 359 -15.93 33.53 -4.07
N LEU A 360 -15.48 34.52 -4.82
CA LEU A 360 -15.97 34.77 -6.20
C LEU A 360 -15.59 33.64 -7.14
N ALA A 361 -14.40 33.07 -7.01
CA ALA A 361 -13.98 31.90 -7.80
C ALA A 361 -14.82 30.65 -7.43
N ALA A 362 -15.10 30.44 -6.14
CA ALA A 362 -15.94 29.32 -5.68
C ALA A 362 -17.41 29.51 -6.09
N LEU A 363 -17.95 30.72 -6.01
CA LEU A 363 -19.30 31.04 -6.48
C LEU A 363 -19.39 30.96 -8.01
N GLY A 364 -18.39 31.44 -8.73
CA GLY A 364 -18.27 31.28 -10.16
C GLY A 364 -18.21 29.83 -10.58
N PHE A 365 -17.42 29.02 -9.88
CA PHE A 365 -17.36 27.57 -10.08
C PHE A 365 -18.71 26.89 -9.81
N ALA A 366 -19.37 27.21 -8.69
CA ALA A 366 -20.68 26.68 -8.36
C ALA A 366 -21.75 27.08 -9.40
N ALA A 367 -21.76 28.35 -9.81
CA ALA A 367 -22.67 28.86 -10.83
C ALA A 367 -22.45 28.20 -12.20
N VAL A 368 -21.18 28.05 -12.60
CA VAL A 368 -20.82 27.39 -13.86
C VAL A 368 -21.14 25.89 -13.80
N THR A 369 -20.94 25.22 -12.66
CA THR A 369 -21.32 23.82 -12.47
C THR A 369 -22.83 23.60 -12.58
N LEU A 370 -23.63 24.53 -12.02
CA LEU A 370 -25.09 24.54 -12.13
C LEU A 370 -25.58 24.84 -13.56
N LEU A 371 -24.94 25.77 -14.26
CA LEU A 371 -25.29 26.11 -15.65
C LEU A 371 -24.92 25.00 -16.65
N LEU A 372 -23.87 24.21 -16.35
CA LEU A 372 -23.36 23.15 -17.22
C LEU A 372 -24.11 21.85 -17.13
N GLN A 373 -24.95 21.63 -16.14
CA GLN A 373 -25.85 20.48 -16.16
C GLN A 373 -26.73 20.46 -17.42
N ASN A 374 -26.82 21.57 -18.17
CA ASN A 374 -27.71 21.72 -19.29
C ASN A 374 -27.11 22.05 -20.67
N ARG A 375 -25.80 22.38 -20.84
CA ARG A 375 -25.21 22.66 -22.18
C ARG A 375 -23.71 22.43 -22.27
N ILE A 376 -23.30 21.60 -23.21
CA ILE A 376 -21.97 20.92 -23.31
C ILE A 376 -21.06 21.66 -24.29
N GLY A 377 -20.64 22.68 -24.44
CA GLY A 377 -19.67 23.15 -25.46
C GLY A 377 -18.75 24.30 -25.03
N LEU A 378 -19.30 25.50 -24.88
CA LEU A 378 -18.50 26.71 -24.60
C LEU A 378 -18.12 26.82 -23.13
N ALA A 379 -18.89 26.24 -22.26
CA ALA A 379 -18.74 26.31 -20.83
C ALA A 379 -17.58 25.42 -20.32
N SER A 380 -17.17 24.38 -21.04
CA SER A 380 -16.06 23.50 -20.62
C SER A 380 -14.70 24.22 -20.62
N ALA A 381 -14.43 25.07 -21.61
CA ALA A 381 -13.18 25.80 -21.71
C ALA A 381 -13.06 26.93 -20.62
N LEU A 382 -14.19 27.56 -20.29
CA LEU A 382 -14.24 28.57 -19.21
C LEU A 382 -14.11 27.92 -17.83
N LEU A 383 -14.71 26.74 -17.62
CA LEU A 383 -14.55 25.93 -16.41
C LEU A 383 -13.11 25.50 -16.18
N LEU A 384 -12.43 25.07 -17.24
CA LEU A 384 -11.03 24.70 -17.21
C LEU A 384 -10.16 25.85 -16.67
N ARG A 385 -10.32 27.04 -17.23
CA ARG A 385 -9.55 28.22 -16.80
C ARG A 385 -9.93 28.70 -15.40
N ALA A 386 -11.21 28.64 -15.04
CA ALA A 386 -11.68 29.01 -13.70
C ALA A 386 -11.15 28.05 -12.62
N TRP A 387 -11.09 26.75 -12.93
CA TRP A 387 -10.53 25.75 -12.01
C TRP A 387 -9.02 25.91 -11.83
N ASP A 388 -8.28 26.10 -12.91
CA ASP A 388 -6.83 26.34 -12.87
C ASP A 388 -6.52 27.60 -12.07
N LEU A 389 -7.30 28.65 -12.28
CA LEU A 389 -7.20 29.87 -11.53
C LEU A 389 -7.53 29.67 -10.06
N ALA A 390 -8.57 28.91 -9.71
CA ALA A 390 -8.91 28.56 -8.34
C ALA A 390 -7.83 27.73 -7.67
N ALA A 391 -7.28 26.70 -8.36
CA ALA A 391 -6.18 25.88 -7.87
C ALA A 391 -4.92 26.74 -7.65
N LEU A 392 -4.56 27.59 -8.61
CA LEU A 392 -3.42 28.51 -8.50
C LEU A 392 -3.64 29.50 -7.34
N LEU A 393 -4.83 30.08 -7.23
CA LEU A 393 -5.17 30.99 -6.14
C LEU A 393 -5.13 30.31 -4.76
N CYS A 394 -5.59 29.05 -4.65
CA CYS A 394 -5.49 28.28 -3.42
C CYS A 394 -4.03 27.99 -3.04
N VAL A 395 -3.19 27.62 -4.00
CA VAL A 395 -1.76 27.39 -3.78
C VAL A 395 -1.05 28.69 -3.44
N LEU A 396 -1.35 29.77 -4.15
CA LEU A 396 -0.82 31.11 -3.85
C LEU A 396 -1.30 31.61 -2.49
N LEU A 397 -2.57 31.40 -2.13
CA LEU A 397 -3.09 31.74 -0.80
C LEU A 397 -2.35 30.95 0.28
N ALA A 398 -2.18 29.66 0.09
CA ALA A 398 -1.43 28.83 1.01
C ALA A 398 0.03 29.32 1.14
N ALA A 399 0.69 29.65 0.03
CA ALA A 399 2.03 30.20 0.03
C ALA A 399 2.10 31.60 0.70
N VAL A 400 1.15 32.48 0.40
CA VAL A 400 1.04 33.82 1.00
C VAL A 400 0.79 33.70 2.50
N LEU A 401 -0.13 32.84 2.92
CA LEU A 401 -0.37 32.58 4.35
C LEU A 401 0.87 32.03 5.05
N CYS A 402 1.71 31.26 4.36
CA CYS A 402 2.99 30.78 4.88
C CYS A 402 4.05 31.88 5.02
N LEU A 403 4.05 32.87 4.13
CA LEU A 403 5.06 33.90 4.06
C LEU A 403 4.77 35.13 4.97
N PHE A 404 3.49 35.40 5.31
CA PHE A 404 3.16 36.55 6.16
C PHE A 404 3.46 36.27 7.63
N PRO A 405 4.05 37.27 8.36
CA PRO A 405 4.31 37.14 9.78
C PRO A 405 2.98 37.06 10.55
N GLN A 406 2.61 35.89 10.96
CA GLN A 406 1.47 35.67 11.86
C GLN A 406 1.89 35.88 13.31
N PRO A 407 1.05 36.51 14.14
CA PRO A 407 1.36 36.62 15.57
C PRO A 407 1.33 35.23 16.21
N SER A 408 2.36 34.96 16.99
CA SER A 408 2.52 33.92 18.02
C SER A 408 2.52 32.43 17.61
N GLY A 409 3.69 31.84 17.86
CA GLY A 409 3.89 30.43 18.19
C GLY A 409 4.06 29.44 17.01
N ASP A 410 5.05 28.57 17.13
CA ASP A 410 5.38 27.52 16.17
C ASP A 410 4.20 26.59 15.85
N ARG A 411 3.28 26.40 16.80
CA ARG A 411 2.02 25.65 16.62
C ARG A 411 1.18 26.17 15.46
N ASN A 412 0.87 27.49 15.47
CA ASN A 412 -0.03 28.07 14.46
C ASN A 412 0.60 28.03 13.07
N ARG A 413 1.93 28.20 13.00
CA ARG A 413 2.70 28.14 11.75
C ARG A 413 2.80 26.74 11.19
N PHE A 414 3.02 25.78 12.06
CA PHE A 414 2.97 24.35 11.69
C PHE A 414 1.60 23.99 11.10
N LEU A 415 0.50 24.38 11.76
CA LEU A 415 -0.86 24.15 11.28
C LEU A 415 -1.14 24.88 9.97
N LEU A 416 -0.58 26.07 9.77
CA LEU A 416 -0.70 26.81 8.52
C LEU A 416 0.06 26.15 7.38
N GLY A 417 1.30 25.72 7.62
CA GLY A 417 2.06 24.94 6.65
C GLY A 417 1.37 23.63 6.30
N LEU A 418 0.76 22.98 7.28
CA LEU A 418 -0.02 21.75 7.06
C LEU A 418 -1.34 22.05 6.29
N LEU A 419 -1.98 23.19 6.50
CA LEU A 419 -3.10 23.64 5.66
C LEU A 419 -2.68 23.76 4.20
N ALA A 420 -1.53 24.42 3.95
CA ALA A 420 -1.00 24.54 2.59
C ALA A 420 -0.70 23.18 1.97
N ALA A 421 -0.09 22.27 2.75
CA ALA A 421 0.16 20.90 2.34
C ALA A 421 -1.15 20.13 2.08
N ALA A 422 -2.18 20.33 2.88
CA ALA A 422 -3.50 19.71 2.70
C ALA A 422 -4.19 20.22 1.43
N VAL A 423 -4.13 21.53 1.15
CA VAL A 423 -4.67 22.12 -0.09
C VAL A 423 -3.95 21.53 -1.31
N PHE A 424 -2.63 21.47 -1.29
CA PHE A 424 -1.83 20.86 -2.35
C PHE A 424 -2.19 19.38 -2.54
N SER A 425 -2.29 18.61 -1.45
CA SER A 425 -2.67 17.21 -1.46
C SER A 425 -4.10 16.98 -1.95
N PHE A 426 -5.03 17.90 -1.62
CA PHE A 426 -6.39 17.85 -2.15
C PHE A 426 -6.38 17.90 -3.67
N PHE A 427 -5.68 18.86 -4.30
CA PHE A 427 -5.61 18.93 -5.75
C PHE A 427 -4.91 17.73 -6.38
N LEU A 428 -3.85 17.21 -5.77
CA LEU A 428 -3.21 15.98 -6.26
C LEU A 428 -4.12 14.76 -6.15
N SER A 429 -4.96 14.69 -5.10
CA SER A 429 -5.89 13.56 -4.90
C SER A 429 -6.96 13.47 -5.99
N LEU A 430 -7.32 14.60 -6.60
CA LEU A 430 -8.32 14.66 -7.68
C LEU A 430 -7.80 14.07 -9.00
N GLY A 431 -6.51 13.75 -9.09
CA GLY A 431 -5.90 13.11 -10.25
C GLY A 431 -5.87 14.01 -11.51
N PRO A 432 -5.65 13.42 -12.70
CA PRO A 432 -5.43 14.17 -13.93
C PRO A 432 -6.69 14.85 -14.48
N PHE A 433 -7.88 14.36 -14.12
CA PHE A 433 -9.16 14.92 -14.57
C PHE A 433 -10.12 15.06 -13.39
N LEU A 434 -10.81 16.20 -13.38
CA LEU A 434 -11.87 16.41 -12.41
C LEU A 434 -13.09 15.60 -12.79
N SER A 435 -13.57 14.83 -11.84
CA SER A 435 -14.80 14.08 -11.98
C SER A 435 -15.84 14.60 -11.00
N VAL A 436 -17.00 15.00 -11.55
CA VAL A 436 -18.17 15.44 -10.78
C VAL A 436 -19.36 14.62 -11.27
N GLY A 437 -19.85 13.67 -10.47
CA GLY A 437 -21.04 12.90 -10.82
C GLY A 437 -21.05 11.44 -10.37
N ASN A 438 -22.16 10.75 -10.62
CA ASN A 438 -22.36 9.35 -10.30
C ASN A 438 -21.54 8.43 -11.21
N TYR A 439 -20.58 7.69 -10.66
CA TYR A 439 -19.84 6.64 -11.37
C TYR A 439 -20.66 5.36 -11.68
N GLY A 440 -21.99 5.41 -11.49
CA GLY A 440 -22.85 4.25 -11.66
C GLY A 440 -23.17 3.87 -13.11
N THR A 441 -22.93 4.75 -14.07
CA THR A 441 -23.15 4.50 -15.50
C THR A 441 -21.87 4.83 -16.24
N SER A 442 -21.25 3.82 -16.79
CA SER A 442 -20.07 3.81 -17.66
C SER A 442 -19.17 5.07 -17.64
N ILE A 443 -17.87 4.86 -17.49
CA ILE A 443 -16.76 5.83 -17.66
C ILE A 443 -16.93 6.76 -18.89
N ARG A 444 -17.78 6.40 -19.83
CA ARG A 444 -18.08 7.13 -21.07
C ARG A 444 -19.00 8.34 -20.92
N THR A 445 -19.74 8.42 -19.82
CA THR A 445 -20.63 9.56 -19.51
C THR A 445 -20.11 10.46 -18.40
N ALA A 446 -18.89 10.25 -17.90
CA ALA A 446 -18.24 11.22 -17.03
C ALA A 446 -18.14 12.54 -17.79
N ILE A 447 -18.85 13.52 -17.30
CA ILE A 447 -18.87 14.88 -17.85
C ILE A 447 -17.42 15.32 -18.03
N ALA A 448 -17.08 15.43 -19.30
CA ALA A 448 -15.95 16.13 -19.87
C ALA A 448 -14.76 16.31 -18.91
N HIS A 449 -13.87 15.45 -19.00
CA HIS A 449 -12.43 15.57 -18.99
C HIS A 449 -11.89 16.99 -18.77
N THR A 450 -12.27 17.63 -17.66
CA THR A 450 -11.66 18.89 -17.24
C THR A 450 -10.28 18.56 -16.70
N PRO A 451 -9.18 18.85 -17.40
CA PRO A 451 -7.85 18.52 -16.93
C PRO A 451 -7.56 19.27 -15.63
N ASN A 452 -7.00 18.56 -14.66
CA ASN A 452 -6.41 19.16 -13.48
C ASN A 452 -4.97 19.56 -13.84
N THR A 453 -4.78 20.81 -14.26
CA THR A 453 -3.47 21.30 -14.74
C THR A 453 -2.38 21.20 -13.68
N LEU A 454 -2.70 21.40 -12.39
CA LEU A 454 -1.73 21.22 -11.32
C LEU A 454 -1.21 19.77 -11.28
N TYR A 455 -2.13 18.78 -11.35
CA TYR A 455 -1.73 17.39 -11.39
C TYR A 455 -0.97 17.06 -12.68
N CYS A 456 -1.47 17.51 -13.83
CA CYS A 456 -0.83 17.26 -15.12
C CYS A 456 0.57 17.88 -15.21
N SER A 457 0.77 19.09 -14.68
CA SER A 457 2.07 19.74 -14.60
C SER A 457 3.01 19.03 -13.64
N ALA A 458 2.50 18.62 -12.46
CA ALA A 458 3.26 17.83 -11.49
C ALA A 458 3.69 16.49 -12.09
N TYR A 459 2.78 15.78 -12.76
CA TYR A 459 3.01 14.50 -13.41
C TYR A 459 4.07 14.58 -14.53
N ARG A 460 4.01 15.62 -15.37
CA ARG A 460 4.88 15.76 -16.53
C ARG A 460 6.26 16.33 -16.19
N HIS A 461 6.32 17.32 -15.27
CA HIS A 461 7.51 18.17 -15.14
C HIS A 461 8.18 18.13 -13.78
N TRP A 462 7.39 18.06 -12.68
CA TRP A 462 7.94 18.26 -11.34
C TRP A 462 8.10 16.99 -10.53
N LEU A 463 7.19 16.03 -10.72
CA LEU A 463 7.10 14.82 -9.91
C LEU A 463 6.97 13.57 -10.80
N PRO A 464 8.01 13.21 -11.56
CA PRO A 464 7.94 12.07 -12.48
C PRO A 464 7.65 10.74 -11.76
N MET A 465 7.85 10.69 -10.44
CA MET A 465 7.44 9.55 -9.63
C MET A 465 5.92 9.30 -9.60
N LEU A 466 5.09 10.32 -9.89
CA LEU A 466 3.63 10.17 -9.96
C LEU A 466 3.20 9.16 -11.02
N THR A 467 4.04 8.90 -12.05
CA THR A 467 3.77 7.86 -13.06
C THR A 467 3.67 6.44 -12.49
N SER A 468 4.18 6.23 -11.29
CA SER A 468 4.14 4.94 -10.59
C SER A 468 2.93 4.82 -9.63
N PHE A 469 2.19 5.91 -9.39
CA PHE A 469 1.04 5.90 -8.49
C PHE A 469 -0.26 5.59 -9.24
N ARG A 470 -0.96 4.54 -8.80
CA ARG A 470 -2.29 4.19 -9.30
C ARG A 470 -3.39 4.97 -8.55
N VAL A 471 -3.32 4.97 -7.23
CA VAL A 471 -4.37 5.44 -6.33
C VAL A 471 -4.00 6.80 -5.75
N VAL A 472 -4.23 7.86 -6.53
CA VAL A 472 -3.88 9.22 -6.12
C VAL A 472 -4.86 9.81 -5.11
N SER A 473 -6.07 9.27 -4.98
CA SER A 473 -7.02 9.63 -3.90
C SER A 473 -6.40 9.48 -2.51
N ARG A 474 -5.39 8.63 -2.33
CA ARG A 474 -4.65 8.43 -1.08
C ARG A 474 -3.93 9.69 -0.56
N PHE A 475 -3.65 10.68 -1.43
CA PHE A 475 -3.22 12.02 -0.97
C PHE A 475 -4.22 12.67 0.00
N GLY A 476 -5.48 12.28 -0.08
CA GLY A 476 -6.55 12.72 0.82
C GLY A 476 -6.29 12.44 2.30
N VAL A 477 -5.43 11.47 2.64
CA VAL A 477 -5.04 11.19 4.04
C VAL A 477 -4.39 12.41 4.71
N ILE A 478 -3.63 13.23 3.96
CA ILE A 478 -3.03 14.48 4.46
C ILE A 478 -4.11 15.53 4.73
N VAL A 479 -5.14 15.58 3.86
CA VAL A 479 -6.31 16.46 4.07
C VAL A 479 -7.06 16.05 5.33
N LEU A 480 -7.33 14.77 5.50
CA LEU A 480 -8.01 14.21 6.68
C LEU A 480 -7.21 14.49 7.96
N LEU A 481 -5.89 14.31 7.92
CA LEU A 481 -5.02 14.64 9.05
C LEU A 481 -5.15 16.11 9.45
N PHE A 482 -5.08 17.03 8.48
CA PHE A 482 -5.26 18.46 8.73
C PHE A 482 -6.62 18.74 9.37
N LEU A 483 -7.71 18.17 8.83
CA LEU A 483 -9.06 18.37 9.36
C LEU A 483 -9.19 17.85 10.79
N ILE A 484 -8.56 16.74 11.16
CA ILE A 484 -8.52 16.22 12.54
C ILE A 484 -7.76 17.20 13.47
N LEU A 485 -6.60 17.72 13.04
CA LEU A 485 -5.82 18.66 13.84
C LEU A 485 -6.56 20.00 14.02
N ALA A 486 -7.24 20.47 12.98
CA ALA A 486 -8.09 21.67 13.05
C ALA A 486 -9.27 21.46 13.99
N SER A 487 -10.01 20.35 13.84
CA SER A 487 -11.15 20.01 14.69
C SER A 487 -10.73 19.82 16.15
N GLY A 488 -9.61 19.13 16.40
CA GLY A 488 -9.03 19.00 17.75
C GLY A 488 -8.69 20.36 18.36
N SER A 489 -8.17 21.31 17.55
CA SER A 489 -7.85 22.67 18.00
C SER A 489 -9.12 23.48 18.35
N ALA A 490 -10.23 23.29 17.62
CA ALA A 490 -11.51 23.91 17.95
C ALA A 490 -12.09 23.31 19.24
N LEU A 491 -12.11 21.98 19.33
CA LEU A 491 -12.60 21.26 20.51
C LEU A 491 -11.80 21.65 21.77
N ASP A 492 -10.48 21.77 21.67
CA ASP A 492 -9.62 22.20 22.78
C ASP A 492 -10.04 23.58 23.33
N ARG A 493 -10.37 24.52 22.44
CA ARG A 493 -10.87 25.82 22.86
C ARG A 493 -12.22 25.74 23.58
N LEU A 494 -13.13 24.94 23.06
CA LEU A 494 -14.43 24.69 23.70
C LEU A 494 -14.25 24.04 25.08
N CYS A 495 -13.41 23.01 25.17
CA CYS A 495 -13.10 22.35 26.43
C CYS A 495 -12.45 23.30 27.46
N ARG A 496 -11.53 24.19 27.03
CA ARG A 496 -10.93 25.19 27.92
C ARG A 496 -11.96 26.23 28.40
N ALA A 497 -12.85 26.68 27.50
CA ALA A 497 -13.92 27.60 27.87
C ALA A 497 -14.90 26.99 28.89
N LEU A 498 -15.21 25.69 28.73
CA LEU A 498 -16.01 24.96 29.70
C LEU A 498 -15.24 24.75 31.02
N ALA A 499 -13.97 24.35 30.97
CA ALA A 499 -13.15 24.13 32.16
C ALA A 499 -12.96 25.37 33.02
N ALA A 500 -13.03 26.57 32.43
CA ALA A 500 -13.03 27.86 33.17
C ALA A 500 -14.21 28.00 34.16
N ARG A 501 -15.27 27.16 34.00
CA ARG A 501 -16.42 27.07 34.90
C ARG A 501 -16.24 26.07 36.03
N GLY A 502 -15.01 25.60 36.30
CA GLY A 502 -14.67 24.64 37.35
C GLY A 502 -14.77 23.17 36.96
N ARG A 503 -14.82 22.28 37.95
CA ARG A 503 -14.82 20.82 37.76
C ARG A 503 -15.98 20.31 36.90
N ALA A 504 -17.19 20.83 37.10
CA ALA A 504 -18.36 20.49 36.30
C ALA A 504 -18.16 20.85 34.82
N GLY A 505 -17.58 22.00 34.52
CA GLY A 505 -17.23 22.41 33.18
C GLY A 505 -16.14 21.54 32.55
N GLN A 506 -15.17 21.07 33.36
CA GLN A 506 -14.17 20.12 32.87
C GLN A 506 -14.81 18.77 32.50
N ALA A 507 -15.72 18.26 33.32
CA ALA A 507 -16.47 17.03 33.02
C ALA A 507 -17.35 17.20 31.78
N ALA A 508 -18.01 18.36 31.61
CA ALA A 508 -18.77 18.68 30.40
C ALA A 508 -17.89 18.70 29.14
N GLY A 509 -16.64 19.17 29.22
CA GLY A 509 -15.68 19.13 28.11
C GLY A 509 -15.31 17.69 27.69
N TRP A 510 -15.13 16.78 28.63
CA TRP A 510 -14.92 15.36 28.35
C TRP A 510 -16.17 14.71 27.74
N LEU A 511 -17.35 14.99 28.31
CA LEU A 511 -18.62 14.49 27.77
C LEU A 511 -18.85 14.95 26.35
N LEU A 512 -18.58 16.21 26.04
CA LEU A 512 -18.65 16.75 24.67
C LEU A 512 -17.72 15.99 23.72
N ALA A 513 -16.47 15.74 24.12
CA ALA A 513 -15.51 15.00 23.31
C ALA A 513 -15.99 13.55 23.03
N ILE A 514 -16.55 12.88 24.05
CA ILE A 514 -17.09 11.52 23.92
C ILE A 514 -18.33 11.51 23.01
N LEU A 515 -19.26 12.45 23.16
CA LEU A 515 -20.45 12.55 22.32
C LEU A 515 -20.10 12.80 20.85
N LEU A 516 -19.16 13.72 20.58
CA LEU A 516 -18.69 13.98 19.23
C LEU A 516 -17.99 12.75 18.62
N LEU A 517 -17.23 12.00 19.44
CA LEU A 517 -16.60 10.75 18.99
C LEU A 517 -17.65 9.68 18.71
N ALA A 518 -18.70 9.56 19.53
CA ALA A 518 -19.80 8.60 19.32
C ALA A 518 -20.58 8.92 18.05
N VAL A 519 -20.91 10.22 17.80
CA VAL A 519 -21.54 10.65 16.54
C VAL A 519 -20.63 10.35 15.34
N SER A 520 -19.34 10.67 15.40
CA SER A 520 -18.39 10.33 14.34
C SER A 520 -18.27 8.82 14.14
N GLY A 521 -18.30 8.03 15.22
CA GLY A 521 -18.30 6.57 15.17
C GLY A 521 -19.54 6.00 14.49
N SER A 522 -20.73 6.56 14.76
CA SER A 522 -21.97 6.12 14.09
C SER A 522 -21.94 6.34 12.58
N GLU A 523 -21.29 7.41 12.11
CA GLU A 523 -21.06 7.67 10.69
C GLU A 523 -19.97 6.75 10.09
N SER A 524 -19.13 6.15 10.91
CA SER A 524 -18.04 5.25 10.52
C SER A 524 -18.41 3.78 10.57
N VAL A 525 -19.59 3.41 11.09
CA VAL A 525 -20.03 2.00 11.18
C VAL A 525 -19.92 1.33 9.81
N ASN A 526 -19.28 0.17 9.79
CA ASN A 526 -18.96 -0.50 8.56
C ASN A 526 -20.20 -1.11 7.88
N VAL A 527 -20.48 -0.63 6.69
CA VAL A 527 -21.54 -1.14 5.80
C VAL A 527 -21.00 -2.26 4.89
N TYR A 528 -19.68 -2.44 4.85
CA TYR A 528 -19.02 -3.35 3.91
C TYR A 528 -19.13 -4.81 4.31
N ILE A 529 -19.03 -5.12 5.60
CA ILE A 529 -19.08 -6.50 6.10
C ILE A 529 -20.32 -7.23 5.59
N PRO A 530 -21.55 -6.68 5.73
CA PRO A 530 -22.76 -7.34 5.25
C PRO A 530 -22.79 -7.51 3.72
N ARG A 531 -22.11 -6.64 2.96
CA ARG A 531 -22.13 -6.67 1.49
C ARG A 531 -21.09 -7.60 0.88
N ARG A 532 -19.92 -7.74 1.51
CA ARG A 532 -18.79 -8.51 0.97
C ARG A 532 -18.79 -9.95 1.44
N GLY A 533 -19.28 -10.19 2.65
CA GLY A 533 -19.29 -11.49 3.30
C GLY A 533 -17.90 -11.98 3.69
N PHE A 534 -17.87 -12.98 4.53
CA PHE A 534 -16.66 -13.70 4.89
C PHE A 534 -16.41 -14.84 3.91
N ARG A 535 -15.15 -15.11 3.66
CA ARG A 535 -14.70 -16.16 2.74
C ARG A 535 -13.86 -17.15 3.52
N PRO A 536 -14.25 -18.42 3.58
CA PRO A 536 -13.47 -19.46 4.26
C PRO A 536 -12.09 -19.55 3.62
N VAL A 537 -11.09 -19.84 4.44
CA VAL A 537 -9.74 -20.12 4.02
C VAL A 537 -9.74 -21.49 3.37
N GLU A 538 -9.46 -21.54 2.06
CA GLU A 538 -9.23 -22.79 1.36
C GLU A 538 -7.86 -23.35 1.80
N ARG A 539 -7.83 -24.60 2.26
CA ARG A 539 -6.60 -25.27 2.65
C ARG A 539 -6.32 -26.38 1.65
N ALA A 540 -5.23 -26.25 0.93
CA ALA A 540 -4.75 -27.28 -0.01
C ALA A 540 -4.26 -28.55 0.69
N ALA A 541 -4.17 -28.57 2.02
CA ALA A 541 -3.65 -29.72 2.79
C ALA A 541 -4.42 -31.02 2.55
N ASP A 542 -5.68 -30.92 2.11
CA ASP A 542 -6.54 -32.08 1.86
C ASP A 542 -6.38 -32.66 0.44
N SER A 543 -5.77 -31.91 -0.49
CA SER A 543 -5.53 -32.35 -1.86
C SER A 543 -4.36 -33.34 -1.95
N SER A 544 -4.57 -34.48 -2.61
CA SER A 544 -3.51 -35.46 -2.88
C SER A 544 -2.44 -34.91 -3.81
N VAL A 545 -2.84 -34.08 -4.77
CA VAL A 545 -1.95 -33.38 -5.71
C VAL A 545 -0.96 -32.48 -4.97
N PHE A 546 -1.44 -31.68 -3.97
CA PHE A 546 -0.54 -30.84 -3.20
C PHE A 546 0.38 -31.62 -2.28
N ARG A 547 -0.10 -32.70 -1.64
CA ARG A 547 0.76 -33.59 -0.86
C ARG A 547 1.89 -34.15 -1.70
N ARG A 548 1.63 -34.51 -2.94
CA ARG A 548 2.65 -35.01 -3.89
C ARG A 548 3.62 -33.90 -4.32
N LEU A 549 3.14 -32.68 -4.58
CA LEU A 549 3.99 -31.54 -4.87
C LEU A 549 4.95 -31.24 -3.69
N ASP A 550 4.47 -31.31 -2.46
CA ASP A 550 5.28 -31.09 -1.26
C ASP A 550 6.40 -32.13 -1.07
N THR A 551 6.24 -33.35 -1.61
CA THR A 551 7.25 -34.41 -1.51
C THR A 551 8.30 -34.36 -2.63
N ARG A 552 8.11 -33.55 -3.68
CA ARG A 552 9.09 -33.41 -4.78
C ARG A 552 10.39 -32.80 -4.29
N ARG A 553 11.51 -33.43 -4.58
CA ARG A 553 12.86 -32.94 -4.26
C ARG A 553 13.45 -32.04 -5.35
N THR A 554 13.02 -32.22 -6.60
CA THR A 554 13.48 -31.43 -7.73
C THR A 554 12.75 -30.06 -7.74
N PRO A 555 13.44 -28.95 -7.97
CA PRO A 555 12.79 -27.66 -8.12
C PRO A 555 11.86 -27.68 -9.36
N PHE A 556 10.72 -27.02 -9.26
CA PHE A 556 9.75 -26.84 -10.33
C PHE A 556 9.09 -25.47 -10.22
N SER A 557 8.55 -24.95 -11.30
CA SER A 557 7.66 -23.80 -11.29
C SER A 557 6.21 -24.23 -11.52
N LEU A 558 5.25 -23.43 -11.05
CA LEU A 558 3.84 -23.76 -11.07
C LEU A 558 3.04 -22.69 -11.80
N ALA A 559 2.34 -23.08 -12.85
CA ALA A 559 1.38 -22.24 -13.57
C ALA A 559 -0.04 -22.71 -13.26
N ILE A 560 -0.85 -21.88 -12.60
CA ILE A 560 -2.20 -22.24 -12.17
C ILE A 560 -3.22 -21.66 -13.15
N VAL A 561 -4.14 -22.47 -13.66
CA VAL A 561 -5.20 -22.07 -14.59
C VAL A 561 -6.57 -22.49 -14.07
N PRO A 562 -7.64 -21.76 -14.36
CA PRO A 562 -7.74 -20.52 -15.13
C PRO A 562 -7.29 -19.28 -14.34
N MET A 563 -6.98 -18.20 -15.05
CA MET A 563 -6.51 -16.95 -14.45
C MET A 563 -7.47 -15.75 -14.57
N HIS A 564 -8.62 -15.95 -15.17
CA HIS A 564 -9.51 -14.84 -15.56
C HIS A 564 -10.27 -14.18 -14.40
N LYS A 565 -10.28 -14.77 -13.22
CA LYS A 565 -10.89 -14.16 -12.02
C LYS A 565 -9.83 -13.64 -11.08
N ARG A 566 -9.47 -12.37 -11.24
CA ARG A 566 -8.48 -11.64 -10.40
C ARG A 566 -8.61 -11.92 -8.90
N TYR A 567 -9.84 -12.14 -8.43
CA TYR A 567 -10.13 -12.27 -7.01
C TYR A 567 -9.80 -13.64 -6.41
N ARG A 568 -9.68 -14.70 -7.20
CA ARG A 568 -9.28 -16.01 -6.68
C ARG A 568 -7.77 -16.22 -6.66
N GLU A 569 -7.02 -15.43 -7.42
CA GLU A 569 -5.57 -15.56 -7.50
C GLU A 569 -4.88 -15.39 -6.14
N SER A 570 -5.31 -14.40 -5.34
CA SER A 570 -4.76 -14.17 -3.99
C SER A 570 -5.13 -15.27 -3.00
N MET A 571 -6.35 -15.80 -3.04
CA MET A 571 -6.75 -16.96 -2.23
C MET A 571 -5.93 -18.19 -2.59
N ARG A 572 -5.74 -18.46 -3.89
CA ARG A 572 -4.87 -19.54 -4.37
C ARG A 572 -3.43 -19.36 -3.92
N MET A 573 -2.87 -18.15 -4.00
CA MET A 573 -1.55 -17.87 -3.47
C MET A 573 -1.44 -18.27 -2.00
N PHE A 574 -2.40 -17.83 -1.18
CA PHE A 574 -2.42 -18.14 0.24
C PHE A 574 -2.60 -19.63 0.52
N ALA A 575 -3.53 -20.29 -0.19
CA ALA A 575 -3.85 -21.70 0.02
C ALA A 575 -2.75 -22.64 -0.49
N LEU A 576 -2.10 -22.32 -1.63
CA LEU A 576 -1.33 -23.27 -2.42
C LEU A 576 0.17 -23.01 -2.38
N LEU A 577 0.62 -21.76 -2.14
CA LEU A 577 2.04 -21.44 -2.22
C LEU A 577 2.73 -21.72 -0.89
N ARG A 578 3.39 -22.85 -0.82
CA ARG A 578 4.42 -23.13 0.18
C ARG A 578 5.74 -22.48 -0.25
N GLU A 579 6.65 -22.27 0.68
CA GLU A 579 7.96 -21.63 0.43
C GLU A 579 8.77 -22.24 -0.72
N ARG A 580 8.54 -23.50 -1.03
CA ARG A 580 9.27 -24.28 -2.07
C ARG A 580 8.65 -24.18 -3.46
N HIS A 581 7.41 -23.70 -3.57
CA HIS A 581 6.68 -23.67 -4.82
C HIS A 581 6.90 -22.33 -5.52
N LEU A 582 7.57 -22.33 -6.66
CA LEU A 582 7.79 -21.14 -7.48
C LEU A 582 6.56 -20.93 -8.37
N SER A 583 5.76 -19.91 -8.11
CA SER A 583 4.60 -19.60 -8.95
C SER A 583 4.97 -18.64 -10.07
N VAL A 584 4.61 -19.01 -11.31
CA VAL A 584 4.73 -18.12 -12.48
C VAL A 584 3.80 -16.91 -12.33
N PHE A 585 2.74 -17.07 -11.58
CA PHE A 585 1.73 -16.05 -11.33
C PHE A 585 1.81 -15.51 -9.92
N GLY A 586 1.15 -14.37 -9.69
CA GLY A 586 1.03 -13.76 -8.38
C GLY A 586 0.13 -12.54 -8.42
N TRP A 587 -0.52 -12.28 -7.29
CA TRP A 587 -1.24 -11.04 -7.05
C TRP A 587 -0.21 -9.96 -6.67
N GLY A 588 -0.42 -8.72 -7.11
CA GLY A 588 0.46 -7.61 -6.80
C GLY A 588 0.12 -6.35 -7.59
N GLY A 589 0.70 -5.23 -7.16
CA GLY A 589 0.48 -3.92 -7.77
C GLY A 589 0.92 -3.82 -9.22
N PHE A 590 1.94 -4.59 -9.63
CA PHE A 590 2.48 -4.64 -10.99
C PHE A 590 2.66 -6.08 -11.43
N LYS A 591 2.56 -6.32 -12.75
CA LYS A 591 2.86 -7.62 -13.36
C LYS A 591 4.02 -7.47 -14.34
N PRO A 592 5.06 -8.31 -14.25
CA PRO A 592 6.12 -8.36 -15.24
C PRO A 592 5.58 -8.69 -16.64
N ARG A 593 6.30 -8.25 -17.69
CA ARG A 593 5.85 -8.44 -19.08
C ARG A 593 5.62 -9.91 -19.42
N ASN A 594 6.52 -10.81 -19.02
CA ASN A 594 6.38 -12.24 -19.26
C ASN A 594 5.14 -12.84 -18.56
N ALA A 595 4.91 -12.52 -17.28
CA ALA A 595 3.71 -12.95 -16.57
C ALA A 595 2.42 -12.40 -17.21
N HIS A 596 2.46 -11.16 -17.71
CA HIS A 596 1.36 -10.56 -18.44
C HIS A 596 1.07 -11.29 -19.76
N MET A 597 2.11 -11.60 -20.53
CA MET A 597 1.97 -12.35 -21.80
C MET A 597 1.40 -13.75 -21.60
N ILE A 598 1.86 -14.47 -20.55
CA ILE A 598 1.32 -15.79 -20.22
C ILE A 598 -0.14 -15.68 -19.78
N GLN A 599 -0.47 -14.70 -18.93
CA GLN A 599 -1.85 -14.46 -18.51
C GLN A 599 -2.76 -14.14 -19.69
N GLU A 600 -2.29 -13.34 -20.63
CA GLU A 600 -3.03 -13.00 -21.84
C GLU A 600 -3.28 -14.27 -22.67
N ALA A 601 -2.28 -15.12 -22.89
CA ALA A 601 -2.43 -16.37 -23.61
C ALA A 601 -3.42 -17.33 -22.90
N VAL A 602 -3.37 -17.42 -21.56
CA VAL A 602 -4.34 -18.20 -20.76
C VAL A 602 -5.75 -17.66 -20.92
N ASN A 603 -5.92 -16.33 -20.86
CA ASN A 603 -7.23 -15.69 -21.01
C ASN A 603 -7.83 -15.85 -22.42
N HIS A 604 -6.99 -15.94 -23.44
CA HIS A 604 -7.41 -16.24 -24.82
C HIS A 604 -7.53 -17.74 -25.11
N HIS A 605 -7.32 -18.60 -24.10
CA HIS A 605 -7.39 -20.06 -24.24
C HIS A 605 -6.44 -20.62 -25.32
N ASP A 606 -5.30 -19.95 -25.54
CA ASP A 606 -4.28 -20.35 -26.52
C ASP A 606 -3.26 -21.29 -25.86
N ALA A 607 -3.59 -22.59 -25.83
CA ALA A 607 -2.77 -23.63 -25.21
C ALA A 607 -1.37 -23.70 -25.82
N THR A 608 -1.24 -23.52 -27.14
CA THR A 608 0.05 -23.55 -27.85
C THR A 608 0.94 -22.39 -27.42
N ARG A 609 0.37 -21.18 -27.35
CA ARG A 609 1.11 -19.98 -26.89
C ARG A 609 1.49 -20.09 -25.40
N VAL A 610 0.59 -20.61 -24.56
CA VAL A 610 0.89 -20.89 -23.13
C VAL A 610 2.05 -21.89 -23.04
N HIS A 611 2.02 -22.97 -23.82
CA HIS A 611 3.10 -23.95 -23.86
C HIS A 611 4.43 -23.31 -24.26
N ALA A 612 4.46 -22.59 -25.38
CA ALA A 612 5.67 -21.92 -25.87
C ALA A 612 6.27 -20.96 -24.84
N LEU A 613 5.44 -20.18 -24.15
CA LEU A 613 5.89 -19.22 -23.12
C LEU A 613 6.38 -19.95 -21.85
N LEU A 614 5.64 -20.93 -21.35
CA LEU A 614 6.01 -21.67 -20.15
C LEU A 614 7.28 -22.50 -20.36
N ALA A 615 7.44 -23.13 -21.53
CA ALA A 615 8.62 -23.92 -21.84
C ALA A 615 9.93 -23.11 -21.85
N THR A 616 9.87 -21.77 -21.89
CA THR A 616 11.06 -20.92 -21.72
C THR A 616 11.51 -20.80 -20.27
N ILE A 617 10.68 -21.15 -19.29
CA ILE A 617 10.95 -20.97 -17.86
C ILE A 617 11.67 -22.22 -17.32
N TRP A 618 12.69 -22.00 -16.49
CA TRP A 618 13.33 -23.05 -15.70
C TRP A 618 13.29 -22.66 -14.20
N PRO A 619 13.03 -23.56 -13.24
CA PRO A 619 12.85 -25.00 -13.37
C PRO A 619 11.54 -25.40 -14.07
N GLU A 620 11.51 -26.70 -14.47
CA GLU A 620 10.41 -27.28 -15.27
C GLU A 620 9.02 -26.80 -14.83
N PRO A 621 8.28 -26.15 -15.72
CA PRO A 621 6.96 -25.64 -15.40
C PRO A 621 5.93 -26.77 -15.39
N LEU A 622 5.17 -26.84 -14.31
CA LEU A 622 3.99 -27.70 -14.18
C LEU A 622 2.73 -26.84 -14.31
N LEU A 623 1.77 -27.34 -15.05
CA LEU A 623 0.46 -26.73 -15.20
C LEU A 623 -0.49 -27.33 -14.16
N LEU A 624 -1.08 -26.50 -13.30
CA LEU A 624 -2.09 -26.90 -12.34
C LEU A 624 -3.45 -26.40 -12.81
N VAL A 625 -4.33 -27.29 -13.20
CA VAL A 625 -5.72 -26.98 -13.57
C VAL A 625 -6.58 -27.06 -12.32
N ASP A 626 -7.25 -25.95 -11.96
CA ASP A 626 -8.19 -25.87 -10.85
C ASP A 626 -9.61 -26.21 -11.34
N GLY A 627 -10.07 -27.42 -11.04
CA GLY A 627 -11.41 -27.89 -11.41
C GLY A 627 -12.55 -27.19 -10.64
N ASN A 628 -12.26 -26.58 -9.48
CA ASN A 628 -13.24 -25.83 -8.69
C ASN A 628 -13.55 -24.43 -9.26
N ASP A 629 -12.78 -23.99 -10.24
CA ASP A 629 -13.00 -22.70 -10.90
C ASP A 629 -13.25 -22.88 -12.40
N PRO A 630 -14.45 -23.30 -12.80
CA PRO A 630 -14.77 -23.54 -14.20
C PRO A 630 -14.61 -22.25 -15.02
N ALA A 631 -13.81 -22.30 -16.05
CA ALA A 631 -13.72 -21.22 -17.03
C ALA A 631 -15.06 -21.09 -17.77
N ALA A 632 -15.60 -19.86 -17.86
CA ALA A 632 -16.75 -19.65 -18.73
C ALA A 632 -16.37 -19.94 -20.18
N ALA A 633 -17.16 -20.75 -20.87
CA ALA A 633 -16.89 -21.07 -22.25
C ALA A 633 -17.22 -19.87 -23.14
N PRO A 634 -16.24 -19.30 -23.88
CA PRO A 634 -16.49 -18.23 -24.84
C PRO A 634 -17.45 -18.69 -25.96
N ASP A 635 -18.30 -17.80 -26.45
CA ASP A 635 -19.33 -18.15 -27.46
C ASP A 635 -18.71 -18.65 -28.78
N ASP A 636 -17.55 -18.11 -29.15
CA ASP A 636 -16.80 -18.55 -30.34
C ASP A 636 -16.22 -19.97 -30.20
N LEU A 637 -15.77 -20.34 -28.98
CA LEU A 637 -15.31 -21.71 -28.71
C LEU A 637 -16.47 -22.70 -28.60
N ARG A 638 -17.64 -22.28 -28.12
CA ARG A 638 -18.83 -23.14 -28.09
C ARG A 638 -19.26 -23.61 -29.47
N SER A 639 -19.10 -22.74 -30.47
CA SER A 639 -19.45 -23.06 -31.86
C SER A 639 -18.36 -23.84 -32.61
N ARG A 640 -17.08 -23.59 -32.29
CA ARG A 640 -15.94 -24.17 -33.03
C ARG A 640 -15.45 -25.49 -32.45
N CYS A 641 -15.49 -25.65 -31.14
CA CYS A 641 -14.94 -26.81 -30.44
C CYS A 641 -15.89 -27.28 -29.32
N PRO A 642 -17.09 -27.79 -29.70
CA PRO A 642 -18.09 -28.22 -28.72
C PRO A 642 -17.58 -29.34 -27.80
N GLU A 643 -16.59 -30.12 -28.23
CA GLU A 643 -15.95 -31.18 -27.46
C GLU A 643 -15.14 -30.67 -26.26
N LEU A 644 -14.78 -29.38 -26.23
CA LEU A 644 -14.10 -28.74 -25.13
C LEU A 644 -15.08 -28.17 -24.08
N ILE A 645 -16.40 -28.35 -24.29
CA ILE A 645 -17.41 -27.80 -23.41
C ILE A 645 -17.94 -28.85 -22.45
N ARG A 646 -17.91 -28.55 -21.16
CA ARG A 646 -18.59 -29.34 -20.12
C ARG A 646 -19.88 -28.62 -19.72
N THR A 647 -20.97 -29.34 -19.67
CA THR A 647 -22.23 -28.83 -19.12
C THR A 647 -22.26 -29.17 -17.63
N THR A 648 -22.35 -28.15 -16.78
CA THR A 648 -22.45 -28.27 -15.33
C THR A 648 -23.76 -27.66 -14.85
N ALA A 649 -24.17 -27.91 -13.60
CA ALA A 649 -25.32 -27.28 -12.99
C ALA A 649 -25.25 -25.74 -12.97
N ALA A 650 -24.04 -25.17 -13.05
CA ALA A 650 -23.79 -23.73 -13.13
C ALA A 650 -23.78 -23.18 -14.57
N GLY A 651 -23.97 -24.02 -15.60
CA GLY A 651 -23.93 -23.67 -17.02
C GLY A 651 -22.81 -24.34 -17.81
N ALA A 652 -22.61 -23.90 -19.05
CA ALA A 652 -21.55 -24.41 -19.91
C ALA A 652 -20.17 -23.84 -19.48
N SER A 653 -19.21 -24.70 -19.18
CA SER A 653 -17.84 -24.36 -18.82
C SER A 653 -16.84 -24.99 -19.78
N LEU A 654 -15.64 -24.41 -19.89
CA LEU A 654 -14.56 -24.93 -20.72
C LEU A 654 -13.83 -26.08 -19.99
N ASP A 655 -13.62 -27.20 -20.67
CA ASP A 655 -12.77 -28.30 -20.18
C ASP A 655 -11.29 -27.97 -20.39
N LEU A 656 -10.70 -27.34 -19.39
CA LEU A 656 -9.30 -26.92 -19.44
C LEU A 656 -8.33 -28.11 -19.50
N VAL A 657 -8.65 -29.25 -18.90
CA VAL A 657 -7.79 -30.45 -18.96
C VAL A 657 -7.71 -30.92 -20.40
N ARG A 658 -8.85 -30.98 -21.07
CA ARG A 658 -8.90 -31.39 -22.49
C ARG A 658 -8.27 -30.32 -23.40
N LEU A 659 -8.46 -29.05 -23.13
CA LEU A 659 -7.82 -27.95 -23.86
C LEU A 659 -6.29 -28.08 -23.83
N TYR A 660 -5.72 -28.38 -22.68
CA TYR A 660 -4.26 -28.49 -22.53
C TYR A 660 -3.70 -29.88 -22.84
N ALA A 661 -4.52 -30.91 -23.11
CA ALA A 661 -4.08 -32.29 -23.40
C ALA A 661 -3.18 -32.38 -24.65
N GLU A 662 -3.33 -31.45 -25.61
CA GLU A 662 -2.45 -31.40 -26.79
C GLU A 662 -1.01 -31.02 -26.44
N VAL A 663 -0.81 -30.12 -25.47
CA VAL A 663 0.48 -29.55 -25.12
C VAL A 663 1.04 -30.05 -23.79
N ALA A 664 0.26 -30.78 -23.01
CA ALA A 664 0.65 -31.29 -21.70
C ALA A 664 0.07 -32.70 -21.44
N GLU A 665 0.68 -33.44 -20.56
CA GLU A 665 0.24 -34.78 -20.12
C GLU A 665 -0.16 -34.74 -18.64
N VAL A 666 -1.23 -35.42 -18.26
CA VAL A 666 -1.68 -35.52 -16.87
C VAL A 666 -0.70 -36.41 -16.11
N ILE A 667 -0.16 -35.91 -15.00
CA ILE A 667 0.75 -36.67 -14.13
C ILE A 667 0.11 -37.02 -12.79
N ASP A 668 -0.90 -36.22 -12.36
CA ASP A 668 -1.66 -36.46 -11.14
C ASP A 668 -3.00 -35.74 -11.19
N GLN A 669 -4.02 -36.28 -10.50
CA GLN A 669 -5.35 -35.69 -10.45
C GLN A 669 -6.07 -36.08 -9.18
N ASP A 670 -6.85 -35.16 -8.62
CA ASP A 670 -7.88 -35.41 -7.61
C ASP A 670 -9.20 -34.72 -7.98
N GLU A 671 -10.17 -34.66 -7.06
CA GLU A 671 -11.48 -34.08 -7.31
C GLU A 671 -11.39 -32.56 -7.62
N ALA A 672 -10.40 -31.87 -7.06
CA ALA A 672 -10.25 -30.42 -7.13
C ALA A 672 -9.21 -29.99 -8.18
N TYR A 673 -8.15 -30.76 -8.36
CA TYR A 673 -6.99 -30.33 -9.15
C TYR A 673 -6.48 -31.38 -10.09
N THR A 674 -6.04 -30.95 -11.28
CA THR A 674 -5.29 -31.81 -12.23
C THR A 674 -3.92 -31.18 -12.45
N LEU A 675 -2.86 -31.97 -12.18
CA LEU A 675 -1.47 -31.58 -12.40
C LEU A 675 -0.99 -32.16 -13.72
N MET A 676 -0.45 -31.29 -14.57
CA MET A 676 0.02 -31.67 -15.91
C MET A 676 1.48 -31.24 -16.08
N ARG A 677 2.23 -32.07 -16.86
CA ARG A 677 3.59 -31.76 -17.32
C ARG A 677 3.53 -31.33 -18.77
N LEU A 678 4.24 -30.28 -19.13
CA LEU A 678 4.35 -29.82 -20.51
C LEU A 678 5.11 -30.85 -21.36
N LYS A 679 4.61 -31.08 -22.55
CA LYS A 679 5.30 -31.91 -23.54
C LYS A 679 6.55 -31.17 -24.06
N PRO A 680 7.58 -31.88 -24.55
CA PRO A 680 8.72 -31.24 -25.20
C PRO A 680 8.29 -30.32 -26.36
N LEU A 681 8.99 -29.19 -26.53
CA LEU A 681 8.79 -28.35 -27.71
C LEU A 681 9.35 -29.03 -28.97
N ALA A 682 8.73 -28.77 -30.12
CA ALA A 682 9.28 -29.12 -31.39
C ALA A 682 10.68 -28.50 -31.61
N PRO A 683 11.58 -29.13 -32.39
CA PRO A 683 12.87 -28.57 -32.74
C PRO A 683 12.75 -27.18 -33.34
N ALA A 684 13.59 -26.23 -32.89
CA ALA A 684 13.59 -24.84 -33.31
C ALA A 684 15.03 -24.31 -33.50
N ARG A 685 15.21 -23.23 -34.24
CA ARG A 685 16.52 -22.57 -34.38
C ARG A 685 16.92 -21.76 -33.15
N LEU A 686 15.98 -21.41 -32.30
CA LEU A 686 16.22 -20.68 -31.06
C LEU A 686 15.47 -21.37 -29.91
N ALA A 687 16.19 -21.78 -28.88
CA ALA A 687 15.64 -22.25 -27.63
C ALA A 687 16.12 -21.33 -26.50
N ARG A 688 15.19 -20.79 -25.72
CA ARG A 688 15.48 -19.86 -24.61
C ARG A 688 15.14 -20.50 -23.27
N ARG A 689 15.97 -20.21 -22.26
CA ARG A 689 15.69 -20.53 -20.87
C ARG A 689 15.86 -19.28 -20.02
N ILE A 690 14.84 -18.98 -19.21
CA ILE A 690 14.78 -17.81 -18.34
C ILE A 690 14.77 -18.31 -16.89
N PHE A 691 15.66 -17.78 -16.07
CA PHE A 691 15.78 -18.17 -14.67
C PHE A 691 16.23 -17.01 -13.79
N ARG A 692 15.98 -17.14 -12.51
CA ARG A 692 16.33 -16.15 -11.51
C ARG A 692 17.78 -16.31 -11.04
N THR A 693 18.44 -15.21 -10.69
CA THR A 693 19.87 -15.15 -10.33
C THR A 693 20.22 -16.02 -9.12
N ASP A 694 19.34 -16.10 -8.11
CA ASP A 694 19.56 -16.92 -6.91
C ASP A 694 19.69 -18.40 -7.23
N LEU A 695 18.90 -18.90 -8.19
CA LEU A 695 19.02 -20.29 -8.65
C LEU A 695 20.33 -20.52 -9.41
N ALA A 696 20.78 -19.55 -10.21
CA ALA A 696 22.06 -19.66 -10.90
C ALA A 696 23.26 -19.63 -9.94
N HIS A 697 23.16 -18.91 -8.84
CA HIS A 697 24.18 -18.94 -7.79
C HIS A 697 24.23 -20.25 -7.02
N ARG A 698 23.08 -20.89 -6.79
CA ARG A 698 23.00 -22.22 -6.15
C ARG A 698 23.42 -23.34 -7.10
N PHE A 699 23.16 -23.16 -8.39
CA PHE A 699 23.35 -24.18 -9.43
C PHE A 699 24.11 -23.57 -10.61
N PRO A 700 25.42 -23.30 -10.47
CA PRO A 700 26.18 -22.55 -11.47
C PRO A 700 26.54 -23.34 -12.74
N VAL A 701 26.19 -24.61 -12.83
CA VAL A 701 26.51 -25.43 -13.99
C VAL A 701 25.26 -25.74 -14.80
N VAL A 702 25.25 -25.28 -16.04
CA VAL A 702 24.23 -25.64 -17.05
C VAL A 702 24.56 -26.99 -17.65
N GLN A 703 23.61 -27.89 -17.68
CA GLN A 703 23.68 -29.16 -18.41
C GLN A 703 22.45 -29.29 -19.30
N ALA A 704 22.66 -29.76 -20.52
CA ALA A 704 21.58 -30.01 -21.47
C ALA A 704 22.01 -31.09 -22.49
N THR A 705 21.05 -31.63 -23.23
CA THR A 705 21.30 -32.45 -24.40
C THR A 705 20.80 -31.71 -25.63
N LEU A 706 21.66 -31.58 -26.64
CA LEU A 706 21.36 -30.89 -27.90
C LEU A 706 21.19 -31.93 -29.01
N ARG A 707 19.99 -32.03 -29.56
CA ARG A 707 19.67 -33.01 -30.64
C ARG A 707 19.23 -32.26 -31.90
N ALA A 708 19.76 -32.65 -33.06
CA ALA A 708 19.37 -32.12 -34.36
C ALA A 708 19.39 -33.23 -35.42
N GLU A 709 18.62 -33.11 -36.48
CA GLU A 709 18.58 -34.09 -37.58
C GLU A 709 19.94 -34.27 -38.27
N ALA A 710 20.75 -33.21 -38.29
CA ALA A 710 22.12 -33.24 -38.79
C ALA A 710 23.04 -32.46 -37.83
N PRO A 711 24.35 -32.79 -37.76
CA PRO A 711 25.28 -32.06 -36.93
C PRO A 711 25.23 -30.53 -37.20
N THR A 712 24.92 -29.76 -36.18
CA THR A 712 24.77 -28.29 -36.30
C THR A 712 25.42 -27.57 -35.12
N THR A 713 26.03 -26.41 -35.41
CA THR A 713 26.64 -25.58 -34.38
C THR A 713 25.57 -24.75 -33.69
N VAL A 714 25.55 -24.77 -32.36
CA VAL A 714 24.67 -24.00 -31.49
C VAL A 714 25.51 -23.04 -30.70
N SER A 715 25.23 -21.73 -30.87
CA SER A 715 25.80 -20.65 -30.04
C SER A 715 24.99 -20.49 -28.78
N VAL A 716 25.66 -20.41 -27.63
CA VAL A 716 25.02 -20.23 -26.32
C VAL A 716 25.38 -18.86 -25.78
N THR A 717 24.39 -18.02 -25.56
CA THR A 717 24.57 -16.68 -25.00
C THR A 717 23.84 -16.54 -23.68
N LEU A 718 24.47 -15.87 -22.71
CA LEU A 718 23.87 -15.47 -21.44
C LEU A 718 23.71 -13.97 -21.42
N ASN A 719 22.48 -13.48 -21.29
CA ASN A 719 22.19 -12.04 -21.30
C ASN A 719 22.80 -11.33 -22.53
N ARG A 720 22.71 -11.97 -23.70
CA ARG A 720 23.28 -11.54 -24.99
C ARG A 720 24.82 -11.57 -25.10
N GLN A 721 25.50 -12.13 -24.10
CA GLN A 721 26.97 -12.35 -24.17
C GLN A 721 27.24 -13.80 -24.50
N LEU A 722 28.05 -14.06 -25.51
CA LEU A 722 28.44 -15.44 -25.89
C LEU A 722 29.21 -16.08 -24.74
N VAL A 723 28.73 -17.22 -24.25
CA VAL A 723 29.36 -17.97 -23.15
C VAL A 723 29.91 -19.31 -23.62
N ALA A 724 29.34 -19.92 -24.67
CA ALA A 724 29.79 -21.17 -25.21
C ALA A 724 29.31 -21.40 -26.65
N THR A 725 29.93 -22.35 -27.32
CA THR A 725 29.42 -22.97 -28.55
C THR A 725 29.39 -24.48 -28.37
N ALA A 726 28.42 -25.14 -28.96
CA ALA A 726 28.25 -26.57 -28.87
C ALA A 726 27.81 -27.15 -30.22
N THR A 727 27.92 -28.46 -30.40
CA THR A 727 27.41 -29.16 -31.60
C THR A 727 26.22 -30.03 -31.19
N ALA A 728 25.07 -29.82 -31.84
CA ALA A 728 23.92 -30.72 -31.72
C ALA A 728 24.08 -31.87 -32.72
N THR A 729 23.75 -33.09 -32.31
CA THR A 729 23.86 -34.32 -33.15
C THR A 729 22.57 -35.11 -33.15
N PRO A 730 22.34 -36.05 -34.12
CA PRO A 730 21.16 -36.90 -34.14
C PRO A 730 21.02 -37.81 -32.90
N GLU A 731 22.12 -38.27 -32.32
CA GLU A 731 22.13 -39.10 -31.13
C GLU A 731 21.87 -38.29 -29.85
N GLY A 732 22.01 -36.96 -29.93
CA GLY A 732 21.94 -36.02 -28.78
C GLY A 732 23.32 -35.80 -28.15
N ALA A 733 23.89 -34.63 -28.38
CA ALA A 733 25.18 -34.23 -27.80
C ALA A 733 25.02 -33.65 -26.39
N PRO A 734 25.77 -34.11 -25.39
CA PRO A 734 25.75 -33.51 -24.07
C PRO A 734 26.42 -32.13 -24.12
N PHE A 735 25.81 -31.17 -23.46
CA PHE A 735 26.34 -29.84 -23.29
C PHE A 735 26.51 -29.53 -21.80
N GLN A 736 27.64 -28.96 -21.45
CA GLN A 736 27.89 -28.46 -20.11
C GLN A 736 28.64 -27.11 -20.14
N CYS A 737 28.16 -26.15 -19.39
CA CYS A 737 28.82 -24.86 -19.25
C CYS A 737 28.67 -24.34 -17.82
N ARG A 738 29.74 -23.71 -17.28
CA ARG A 738 29.69 -23.02 -15.97
C ARG A 738 29.36 -21.55 -16.15
N LEU A 739 28.33 -21.09 -15.44
CA LEU A 739 27.93 -19.67 -15.46
C LEU A 739 28.89 -18.85 -14.61
N ALA A 740 29.52 -17.84 -15.20
CA ALA A 740 30.38 -16.91 -14.45
C ALA A 740 29.50 -15.97 -13.60
N PRO A 741 29.80 -15.80 -12.30
CA PRO A 741 29.00 -14.90 -11.43
C PRO A 741 28.87 -13.48 -11.96
N GLY A 742 29.90 -12.95 -12.63
CA GLY A 742 29.90 -11.62 -13.21
C GLY A 742 29.00 -11.42 -14.44
N ALA A 743 28.59 -12.52 -15.09
CA ALA A 743 27.67 -12.49 -16.23
C ALA A 743 26.19 -12.52 -15.79
N LEU A 744 25.93 -12.82 -14.51
CA LEU A 744 24.59 -12.89 -13.95
C LEU A 744 24.08 -11.49 -13.54
N THR A 745 22.84 -11.21 -13.86
CA THR A 745 22.22 -9.92 -13.56
C THR A 745 21.57 -9.96 -12.18
N ARG A 746 21.91 -9.02 -11.28
CA ARG A 746 21.26 -8.88 -9.99
C ARG A 746 19.86 -8.30 -10.16
N LEU A 747 18.88 -8.85 -9.45
CA LEU A 747 17.47 -8.40 -9.42
C LEU A 747 16.73 -8.47 -10.78
N LEU A 748 17.34 -9.04 -11.80
CA LEU A 748 16.76 -9.19 -13.12
C LEU A 748 16.69 -10.66 -13.54
N LEU A 749 15.99 -10.91 -14.63
CA LEU A 749 15.96 -12.21 -15.29
C LEU A 749 17.28 -12.46 -15.99
N ASN A 750 17.77 -13.69 -15.93
CA ASN A 750 18.85 -14.17 -16.76
C ASN A 750 18.27 -14.95 -17.92
N GLU A 751 18.64 -14.58 -19.14
CA GLU A 751 18.23 -15.22 -20.37
C GLU A 751 19.40 -16.00 -20.94
N LEU A 752 19.25 -17.30 -21.06
CA LEU A 752 20.21 -18.19 -21.72
C LEU A 752 19.62 -18.64 -23.05
N ASP A 753 20.18 -18.16 -24.15
CA ASP A 753 19.74 -18.47 -25.49
C ASP A 753 20.68 -19.47 -26.14
N PHE A 754 20.08 -20.51 -26.75
CA PHE A 754 20.73 -21.48 -27.61
C PHE A 754 20.25 -21.20 -29.02
N GLU A 755 21.15 -20.80 -29.93
CA GLU A 755 20.80 -20.41 -31.28
C GLU A 755 21.62 -21.15 -32.32
N SER A 756 20.93 -21.75 -33.29
CA SER A 756 21.55 -22.35 -34.50
C SER A 756 21.24 -21.46 -35.72
N ARG A 757 22.25 -21.18 -36.53
CA ARG A 757 22.09 -20.44 -37.79
C ARG A 757 21.62 -21.26 -38.98
N THR A 758 21.75 -22.57 -38.88
CA THR A 758 21.50 -23.50 -40.00
C THR A 758 20.28 -24.36 -39.79
N THR A 759 20.33 -25.31 -38.88
CA THR A 759 19.35 -26.36 -38.72
C THR A 759 18.59 -26.25 -37.40
N PRO A 760 17.27 -26.48 -37.35
CA PRO A 760 16.54 -26.61 -36.09
C PRO A 760 17.12 -27.69 -35.19
N PHE A 761 17.09 -27.48 -33.88
CA PHE A 761 17.54 -28.45 -32.88
C PHE A 761 16.55 -28.52 -31.70
N ALA A 762 16.54 -29.63 -30.99
CA ALA A 762 15.83 -29.81 -29.75
C ALA A 762 16.78 -29.59 -28.55
N LEU A 763 16.34 -28.85 -27.55
CA LEU A 763 17.01 -28.68 -26.27
C LEU A 763 16.34 -29.61 -25.25
N GLU A 764 16.99 -30.70 -24.93
CA GLU A 764 16.48 -31.73 -24.03
C GLU A 764 17.22 -31.72 -22.69
N ALA A 765 16.58 -32.26 -21.66
CA ALA A 765 17.17 -32.48 -20.33
C ALA A 765 17.94 -31.26 -19.73
N PHE A 766 17.44 -30.05 -20.01
CA PHE A 766 18.07 -28.82 -19.46
C PHE A 766 18.03 -28.82 -17.93
N ARG A 767 19.19 -28.63 -17.29
CA ARG A 767 19.32 -28.56 -15.83
C ARG A 767 20.35 -27.51 -15.43
N LEU A 768 20.11 -26.88 -14.26
CA LEU A 768 21.14 -26.18 -13.52
C LEU A 768 21.56 -27.05 -12.34
N ASN A 769 22.86 -27.35 -12.21
CA ASN A 769 23.38 -28.21 -11.17
C ASN A 769 24.38 -27.48 -10.28
N GLY A 770 24.39 -27.82 -9.00
CA GLY A 770 25.49 -27.49 -8.07
C GLY A 770 26.76 -28.28 -8.40
N GLN A 771 27.89 -27.87 -7.79
CA GLN A 771 29.15 -28.68 -7.86
C GLN A 771 28.99 -29.96 -7.11
#